data_bb1b353034f7f25b2c9457503352f9cb
#
_entry.id   bb1b353034f7f25b2c9457503352f9cb
#
_cell.length_a   1.000
_cell.length_b   1.000
_cell.length_c   1.000
_cell.angle_alpha   90.00
_cell.angle_beta   90.00
_cell.angle_gamma   90.00
#
_symmetry.space_group_name_H-M   'P 1'
#
loop_
_entity.id
_entity.type
_entity.pdbx_description
1 polymer ?
#
loop_
_entity_poly.entity_id
_entity_poly.type
_entity_poly.pdbx_seq_one_letter_code
_entity_poly.pdbx_strand_id
1 'polypeptide(L)'
;MAEEAGARQLNLQVGSSETDAAAREGLLSKTAATSAVAKFSNQNKRFKANATMALVIAGYMTLFGLPVFSENCAVALFGQKDSVVDDELVSVCGPNMMGMKVNIGEDDHHIELVNINSTLIADGYEPYAWCGFLPGSYFGMWPTVVQTAMFTVFGTTGSTMKNAWQCVSGTFFAVLNLYFMTFLFPKGADSDNYHPAIAWADLTFVLFLFLASRADVNTMMMGMCSTVCLMLHFMNPNTGPTIGTYKSKIPFLCWDGETTMVMLTNVMGCIIAVMATIFPKPRMNITHVHDDALEIVHGIDMIFKDCIEYYCGKARDPRRFQIFGKMAALSSAMSRISGNLEASYWETFNLGKFAKIRELYAAFNTAMKNTEDVLYSIKSALLQLDFNEHHLEFVEALGGPMEELRVETLDCLTRCANFCKDGQISPEEKEEIKKSVQKMLDKQQVLAQAFKKVAGKSKQYISQDIAPDSLFNFAISQWAKELQDWAEDLADFESKWRRKACCDAETNVFAIAASQFKSLFELSNMFSQQSLIFFLMNAIPILVGYAIAMFASGSVFVQYSSTIPATLALLVSYESGATFFTNLQKLMGVTFGHTLPLLVMSMIEFFPCDSYVRFLLHGTSIFVFYAAFTFVYYASEQWATIGIMIGAFGCGTLFRPCENHVELSAAAYAGHYKDIA
;
A
#
# COMPACT_ATOMS: atom_id res chain seq x y z
N MET A 1 23.37 -53.69 19.31
CA MET A 1 22.42 -54.80 19.37
C MET A 1 21.14 -54.28 18.81
N ALA A 2 20.92 -54.65 17.60
CA ALA A 2 19.76 -54.32 16.84
C ALA A 2 18.56 -55.07 17.36
N GLU A 3 17.47 -54.38 17.61
CA GLU A 3 16.17 -55.00 17.79
C GLU A 3 15.31 -54.66 16.58
N GLU A 4 15.14 -55.68 15.74
CA GLU A 4 14.17 -55.76 14.68
C GLU A 4 12.78 -55.83 15.34
N ALA A 5 12.05 -54.74 15.35
CA ALA A 5 10.61 -54.74 15.57
C ALA A 5 9.90 -54.81 14.23
N GLY A 6 9.38 -56.00 13.92
CA GLY A 6 8.74 -56.32 12.66
C GLY A 6 7.56 -55.41 12.33
N ALA A 7 7.67 -54.73 11.22
CA ALA A 7 6.58 -54.11 10.53
C ALA A 7 5.61 -55.23 10.02
N ARG A 8 4.55 -55.55 10.78
CA ARG A 8 3.42 -56.27 10.25
C ARG A 8 2.66 -55.36 9.30
N GLN A 9 2.97 -55.49 8.00
CA GLN A 9 2.09 -55.05 6.93
C GLN A 9 0.71 -55.73 7.14
N LEU A 10 -0.24 -54.97 7.64
CA LEU A 10 -1.63 -55.31 7.51
C LEU A 10 -2.02 -55.09 6.06
N ASN A 11 -1.88 -56.12 5.24
CA ASN A 11 -2.52 -56.21 3.92
C ASN A 11 -4.05 -56.31 4.16
N LEU A 12 -4.73 -55.17 4.24
CA LEU A 12 -6.16 -55.11 3.97
C LEU A 12 -6.36 -55.42 2.50
N GLN A 13 -6.54 -56.70 2.17
CA GLN A 13 -7.14 -57.15 0.90
C GLN A 13 -8.58 -56.67 0.84
N VAL A 14 -8.78 -55.37 0.52
CA VAL A 14 -10.02 -54.95 -0.12
C VAL A 14 -9.88 -55.40 -1.56
N GLY A 15 -10.65 -56.41 -1.96
CA GLY A 15 -10.70 -56.91 -3.32
C GLY A 15 -11.15 -55.83 -4.29
N SER A 16 -10.22 -54.99 -4.74
CA SER A 16 -10.38 -54.09 -5.88
C SER A 16 -9.72 -54.77 -7.05
N SER A 17 -10.50 -55.06 -8.10
CA SER A 17 -9.96 -55.56 -9.35
C SER A 17 -8.84 -54.60 -9.89
N GLU A 18 -7.85 -55.15 -10.56
CA GLU A 18 -6.75 -54.40 -11.18
C GLU A 18 -7.26 -53.22 -12.09
N THR A 19 -8.49 -53.34 -12.59
CA THR A 19 -9.17 -52.30 -13.34
C THR A 19 -9.52 -51.07 -12.51
N ASP A 20 -9.86 -51.21 -11.22
CA ASP A 20 -10.15 -50.05 -10.33
C ASP A 20 -8.87 -49.32 -9.89
N ALA A 21 -7.74 -50.00 -9.77
CA ALA A 21 -6.46 -49.35 -9.47
C ALA A 21 -5.97 -48.52 -10.66
N ALA A 22 -6.05 -49.02 -11.88
CA ALA A 22 -5.68 -48.28 -13.09
C ALA A 22 -6.61 -47.09 -13.34
N ALA A 23 -7.92 -47.24 -13.06
CA ALA A 23 -8.88 -46.13 -13.16
C ALA A 23 -8.62 -45.03 -12.11
N ARG A 24 -8.23 -45.38 -10.88
CA ARG A 24 -7.84 -44.46 -9.82
C ARG A 24 -6.54 -43.74 -10.12
N GLU A 25 -5.52 -44.43 -10.65
CA GLU A 25 -4.26 -43.78 -11.11
C GLU A 25 -4.50 -42.83 -12.27
N GLY A 26 -5.34 -43.19 -13.23
CA GLY A 26 -5.75 -42.31 -14.32
C GLY A 26 -6.54 -41.09 -13.85
N LEU A 27 -7.37 -41.22 -12.82
CA LEU A 27 -8.12 -40.11 -12.22
C LEU A 27 -7.22 -39.18 -11.40
N LEU A 28 -6.28 -39.73 -10.63
CA LEU A 28 -5.29 -38.96 -9.86
C LEU A 28 -4.33 -38.18 -10.77
N SER A 29 -3.90 -38.78 -11.90
CA SER A 29 -3.05 -38.09 -12.86
C SER A 29 -3.79 -36.98 -13.59
N LYS A 30 -5.06 -37.17 -13.94
CA LYS A 30 -5.92 -36.13 -14.54
C LYS A 30 -6.18 -34.98 -13.57
N THR A 31 -6.42 -35.26 -12.27
CA THR A 31 -6.67 -34.24 -11.25
C THR A 31 -5.41 -33.43 -10.98
N ALA A 32 -4.24 -34.06 -10.91
CA ALA A 32 -2.96 -33.40 -10.75
C ALA A 32 -2.61 -32.53 -11.98
N ALA A 33 -2.84 -33.03 -13.19
CA ALA A 33 -2.65 -32.26 -14.42
C ALA A 33 -3.61 -31.06 -14.50
N THR A 34 -4.89 -31.25 -14.13
CA THR A 34 -5.89 -30.16 -14.13
C THR A 34 -5.52 -29.08 -13.08
N SER A 35 -5.05 -29.47 -11.91
CA SER A 35 -4.59 -28.54 -10.89
C SER A 35 -3.35 -27.77 -11.31
N ALA A 36 -2.39 -28.42 -11.96
CA ALA A 36 -1.19 -27.77 -12.51
C ALA A 36 -1.52 -26.77 -13.62
N VAL A 37 -2.43 -27.14 -14.54
CA VAL A 37 -2.91 -26.25 -15.60
C VAL A 37 -3.69 -25.05 -15.03
N ALA A 38 -4.53 -25.27 -14.01
CA ALA A 38 -5.25 -24.20 -13.34
C ALA A 38 -4.28 -23.23 -12.63
N LYS A 39 -3.27 -23.76 -11.94
CA LYS A 39 -2.23 -22.94 -11.28
C LYS A 39 -1.43 -22.11 -12.29
N PHE A 40 -1.03 -22.72 -13.41
CA PHE A 40 -0.33 -22.03 -14.49
C PHE A 40 -1.21 -20.96 -15.17
N SER A 41 -2.49 -21.25 -15.38
CA SER A 41 -3.46 -20.30 -15.91
C SER A 41 -3.64 -19.09 -14.99
N ASN A 42 -3.72 -19.30 -13.67
CA ASN A 42 -3.83 -18.22 -12.68
C ASN A 42 -2.56 -17.37 -12.59
N GLN A 43 -1.38 -18.00 -12.63
CA GLN A 43 -0.11 -17.26 -12.69
C GLN A 43 -0.02 -16.38 -13.95
N ASN A 44 -0.43 -16.88 -15.09
CA ASN A 44 -0.44 -16.11 -16.33
C ASN A 44 -1.45 -14.95 -16.30
N LYS A 45 -2.62 -15.14 -15.67
CA LYS A 45 -3.60 -14.06 -15.47
C LYS A 45 -3.04 -12.96 -14.55
N ARG A 46 -2.41 -13.33 -13.43
CA ARG A 46 -1.75 -12.39 -12.50
C ARG A 46 -0.62 -11.63 -13.19
N PHE A 47 0.23 -12.33 -13.93
CA PHE A 47 1.31 -11.70 -14.69
C PHE A 47 0.77 -10.67 -15.70
N LYS A 48 -0.21 -11.04 -16.53
CA LYS A 48 -0.83 -10.12 -17.49
C LYS A 48 -1.46 -8.91 -16.80
N ALA A 49 -2.14 -9.13 -15.69
CA ALA A 49 -2.75 -8.06 -14.92
C ALA A 49 -1.71 -7.06 -14.37
N ASN A 50 -0.61 -7.56 -13.81
CA ASN A 50 0.46 -6.73 -13.27
C ASN A 50 1.22 -5.98 -14.37
N ALA A 51 1.51 -6.66 -15.50
CA ALA A 51 2.14 -6.03 -16.67
C ALA A 51 1.24 -4.92 -17.26
N THR A 52 -0.06 -5.17 -17.40
CA THR A 52 -0.99 -4.14 -17.89
C THR A 52 -1.01 -2.94 -16.96
N MET A 53 -1.04 -3.14 -15.63
CA MET A 53 -1.03 -2.03 -14.67
C MET A 53 0.27 -1.24 -14.74
N ALA A 54 1.40 -1.91 -14.82
CA ALA A 54 2.70 -1.26 -14.96
C ALA A 54 2.78 -0.39 -16.22
N LEU A 55 2.28 -0.87 -17.34
CA LEU A 55 2.23 -0.12 -18.60
C LEU A 55 1.29 1.09 -18.53
N VAL A 56 0.14 0.95 -17.87
CA VAL A 56 -0.81 2.06 -17.66
C VAL A 56 -0.16 3.15 -16.83
N ILE A 57 0.44 2.79 -15.69
CA ILE A 57 1.12 3.77 -14.81
C ILE A 57 2.28 4.42 -15.54
N ALA A 58 3.12 3.66 -16.25
CA ALA A 58 4.20 4.21 -17.06
C ALA A 58 3.68 5.21 -18.11
N GLY A 59 2.55 4.90 -18.76
CA GLY A 59 1.88 5.81 -19.69
C GLY A 59 1.45 7.12 -19.00
N TYR A 60 0.84 7.04 -17.82
CA TYR A 60 0.48 8.23 -17.05
C TYR A 60 1.71 9.04 -16.62
N MET A 61 2.76 8.39 -16.10
CA MET A 61 3.99 9.09 -15.71
C MET A 61 4.66 9.77 -16.90
N THR A 62 4.67 9.14 -18.07
CA THR A 62 5.19 9.74 -19.30
C THR A 62 4.32 10.91 -19.78
N LEU A 63 3.00 10.76 -19.75
CA LEU A 63 2.06 11.82 -20.13
C LEU A 63 2.22 13.05 -19.24
N PHE A 64 2.27 12.86 -17.92
CA PHE A 64 2.48 13.95 -16.98
C PHE A 64 3.92 14.45 -16.94
N GLY A 65 4.86 13.70 -17.52
CA GLY A 65 6.22 14.14 -17.77
C GLY A 65 6.39 15.04 -19.00
N LEU A 66 5.39 15.07 -19.90
CA LEU A 66 5.47 15.86 -21.14
C LEU A 66 5.98 17.30 -20.97
N PRO A 67 5.55 18.07 -19.96
CA PRO A 67 6.03 19.44 -19.78
C PRO A 67 7.56 19.55 -19.57
N VAL A 68 8.20 18.48 -19.10
CA VAL A 68 9.64 18.50 -18.81
C VAL A 68 10.49 18.31 -20.05
N PHE A 69 10.03 17.49 -21.00
CA PHE A 69 10.78 17.19 -22.22
C PHE A 69 10.13 17.72 -23.50
N SER A 70 9.04 18.49 -23.37
CA SER A 70 8.37 19.18 -24.48
C SER A 70 8.16 20.64 -24.13
N GLU A 71 8.91 21.52 -24.75
CA GLU A 71 8.81 22.96 -24.56
C GLU A 71 7.40 23.50 -24.84
N ASN A 72 6.76 23.02 -25.91
CA ASN A 72 5.38 23.40 -26.22
C ASN A 72 4.39 23.06 -25.09
N CYS A 73 4.55 21.90 -24.45
CA CYS A 73 3.72 21.51 -23.32
C CYS A 73 4.07 22.32 -22.06
N ALA A 74 5.34 22.65 -21.83
CA ALA A 74 5.76 23.50 -20.75
C ALA A 74 5.17 24.90 -20.89
N VAL A 75 5.29 25.49 -22.07
CA VAL A 75 4.70 26.81 -22.40
C VAL A 75 3.18 26.81 -22.26
N ALA A 76 2.50 25.76 -22.73
CA ALA A 76 1.04 25.66 -22.59
C ALA A 76 0.61 25.58 -21.12
N LEU A 77 1.35 24.86 -20.30
CA LEU A 77 0.97 24.61 -18.90
C LEU A 77 1.43 25.73 -17.96
N PHE A 78 2.67 26.22 -18.10
CA PHE A 78 3.31 27.17 -17.17
C PHE A 78 3.48 28.58 -17.75
N GLY A 79 3.19 28.79 -19.03
CA GLY A 79 3.43 30.04 -19.73
C GLY A 79 4.84 30.13 -20.29
N GLN A 80 5.04 31.13 -21.14
CA GLN A 80 6.33 31.38 -21.75
C GLN A 80 7.29 31.94 -20.70
N LYS A 81 8.48 31.37 -20.62
CA LYS A 81 9.56 31.86 -19.80
C LYS A 81 10.37 32.80 -20.69
N ASP A 82 10.58 34.00 -20.23
CA ASP A 82 11.58 34.95 -20.74
C ASP A 82 11.26 35.73 -22.01
N SER A 83 11.10 37.04 -21.89
CA SER A 83 11.51 37.99 -22.91
C SER A 83 12.68 38.82 -22.41
N VAL A 84 13.64 39.05 -23.27
CA VAL A 84 14.73 40.00 -23.01
C VAL A 84 14.27 41.35 -23.53
N VAL A 85 14.14 42.31 -22.62
CA VAL A 85 13.88 43.71 -22.96
C VAL A 85 15.03 44.50 -22.38
N ASP A 86 15.77 45.18 -23.25
CA ASP A 86 16.94 46.04 -22.87
C ASP A 86 17.97 45.33 -21.95
N ASP A 87 18.41 44.12 -22.32
CA ASP A 87 19.32 43.25 -21.56
C ASP A 87 18.80 42.77 -20.21
N GLU A 88 17.52 42.95 -19.91
CA GLU A 88 16.87 42.44 -18.70
C GLU A 88 15.86 41.31 -19.02
N LEU A 89 15.94 40.23 -18.26
CA LEU A 89 15.00 39.10 -18.39
C LEU A 89 13.73 39.40 -17.59
N VAL A 90 12.60 39.56 -18.27
CA VAL A 90 11.30 39.81 -17.61
C VAL A 90 10.35 38.65 -17.87
N SER A 91 9.93 37.98 -16.82
CA SER A 91 8.84 36.99 -16.87
C SER A 91 7.55 37.61 -16.36
N VAL A 92 6.52 37.64 -17.20
CA VAL A 92 5.23 38.26 -16.87
C VAL A 92 4.14 37.24 -16.91
N CYS A 93 3.56 36.90 -15.77
CA CYS A 93 2.41 36.02 -15.70
C CYS A 93 1.43 36.38 -14.58
N GLY A 94 0.16 36.48 -14.92
CA GLY A 94 -0.94 36.62 -13.97
C GLY A 94 -1.84 37.81 -14.14
N PRO A 95 -3.05 37.82 -13.56
CA PRO A 95 -4.03 38.92 -13.70
C PRO A 95 -3.56 40.26 -13.09
N ASN A 96 -2.47 40.25 -12.34
CA ASN A 96 -1.84 41.46 -11.77
C ASN A 96 -0.51 41.81 -12.43
N MET A 97 -0.19 41.25 -13.61
CA MET A 97 1.02 41.54 -14.37
C MET A 97 2.25 41.67 -13.47
N MET A 98 2.66 40.58 -12.81
CA MET A 98 3.90 40.58 -12.07
C MET A 98 5.02 40.02 -12.95
N GLY A 99 6.09 40.77 -13.08
CA GLY A 99 7.29 40.37 -13.78
C GLY A 99 8.44 40.15 -12.81
N MET A 100 9.32 39.27 -13.16
CA MET A 100 10.60 39.10 -12.50
C MET A 100 11.65 39.80 -13.35
N LYS A 101 12.24 40.87 -12.81
CA LYS A 101 13.34 41.59 -13.45
C LYS A 101 14.62 40.92 -12.95
N VAL A 102 15.41 40.38 -13.87
CA VAL A 102 16.73 39.84 -13.58
C VAL A 102 17.75 40.82 -14.12
N ASN A 103 18.40 41.59 -13.24
CA ASN A 103 19.54 42.41 -13.64
C ASN A 103 20.73 41.47 -13.87
N ILE A 104 21.15 41.35 -15.11
CA ILE A 104 22.37 40.65 -15.53
C ILE A 104 23.53 41.64 -15.48
N GLY A 105 23.94 42.07 -14.27
CA GLY A 105 25.18 42.79 -14.08
C GLY A 105 26.36 41.83 -13.97
N GLU A 106 27.56 42.27 -14.37
CA GLU A 106 28.76 41.43 -14.44
C GLU A 106 29.17 40.75 -13.11
N ASP A 107 28.68 41.20 -11.95
CA ASP A 107 29.12 40.68 -10.64
C ASP A 107 28.01 40.29 -9.64
N ASP A 108 26.71 40.60 -9.87
CA ASP A 108 25.64 40.27 -8.93
C ASP A 108 24.32 40.03 -9.67
N HIS A 109 23.83 38.81 -9.62
CA HIS A 109 22.49 38.49 -10.13
C HIS A 109 21.44 38.89 -9.08
N HIS A 110 21.01 40.13 -9.10
CA HIS A 110 19.87 40.57 -8.31
C HIS A 110 18.56 40.25 -9.04
N ILE A 111 17.76 39.38 -8.47
CA ILE A 111 16.38 39.09 -8.92
C ILE A 111 15.48 40.07 -8.17
N GLU A 112 14.94 41.03 -8.84
CA GLU A 112 13.96 41.97 -8.29
C GLU A 112 12.56 41.62 -8.81
N LEU A 113 11.62 41.35 -7.90
CA LEU A 113 10.23 41.17 -8.26
C LEU A 113 9.57 42.54 -8.49
N VAL A 114 9.28 42.83 -9.73
CA VAL A 114 8.69 44.11 -10.12
C VAL A 114 7.19 43.94 -10.39
N ASN A 115 6.38 44.74 -9.73
CA ASN A 115 4.97 44.84 -10.06
C ASN A 115 4.81 45.64 -11.36
N ILE A 116 4.41 44.99 -12.45
CA ILE A 116 4.24 45.61 -13.74
C ILE A 116 2.96 46.45 -13.72
N ASN A 117 3.13 47.72 -13.43
CA ASN A 117 2.06 48.69 -13.55
C ASN A 117 1.96 49.18 -15.03
N SER A 118 0.84 49.88 -15.33
CA SER A 118 0.63 50.52 -16.63
C SER A 118 1.78 51.43 -17.09
N THR A 119 2.63 51.88 -16.17
CA THR A 119 3.84 52.65 -16.44
C THR A 119 4.95 51.83 -17.11
N LEU A 120 5.19 50.59 -16.67
CA LEU A 120 6.18 49.70 -17.28
C LEU A 120 5.79 49.25 -18.69
N ILE A 121 4.48 49.11 -18.97
CA ILE A 121 3.98 48.86 -20.34
C ILE A 121 4.23 50.08 -21.24
N ALA A 122 4.13 51.31 -20.68
CA ALA A 122 4.42 52.53 -21.40
C ALA A 122 5.93 52.70 -21.68
N ASP A 123 6.79 52.08 -20.90
CA ASP A 123 8.26 52.05 -21.05
C ASP A 123 8.76 50.95 -22.01
N GLY A 124 7.87 50.30 -22.75
CA GLY A 124 8.23 49.33 -23.79
C GLY A 124 8.24 47.86 -23.38
N TYR A 125 7.78 47.52 -22.15
CA TYR A 125 7.61 46.17 -21.73
C TYR A 125 6.36 45.55 -22.41
N GLU A 126 6.54 44.60 -23.26
CA GLU A 126 5.41 43.85 -23.85
C GLU A 126 4.90 42.79 -22.88
N PRO A 127 3.63 42.87 -22.41
CA PRO A 127 3.03 41.84 -21.65
C PRO A 127 2.85 40.60 -22.53
N TYR A 128 3.26 39.40 -22.06
CA TYR A 128 3.05 38.19 -22.81
C TYR A 128 1.59 37.96 -23.11
N ALA A 129 1.33 37.56 -24.34
CA ALA A 129 -0.01 37.21 -24.82
C ALA A 129 -0.58 35.98 -24.15
N TRP A 130 0.24 35.16 -23.46
CA TRP A 130 -0.17 33.90 -22.87
C TRP A 130 0.51 33.66 -21.52
N CYS A 131 -0.30 33.59 -20.46
CA CYS A 131 0.10 33.04 -19.18
C CYS A 131 -0.38 31.57 -19.11
N GLY A 132 0.48 30.68 -18.66
CA GLY A 132 0.14 29.25 -18.53
C GLY A 132 -0.99 29.03 -17.54
N PHE A 133 -1.53 27.82 -17.58
CA PHE A 133 -2.59 27.38 -16.66
C PHE A 133 -2.11 27.38 -15.19
N LEU A 134 -0.84 27.07 -14.97
CA LEU A 134 -0.18 27.07 -13.66
C LEU A 134 0.94 28.12 -13.61
N PRO A 135 1.26 28.69 -12.44
CA PRO A 135 2.41 29.53 -12.25
C PRO A 135 3.72 28.85 -12.64
N GLY A 136 4.66 29.59 -13.23
CA GLY A 136 5.97 29.06 -13.66
C GLY A 136 6.80 28.42 -12.54
N SER A 137 6.62 28.87 -11.29
CA SER A 137 7.26 28.29 -10.11
C SER A 137 6.94 26.79 -9.89
N TYR A 138 5.78 26.34 -10.37
CA TYR A 138 5.41 24.92 -10.29
C TYR A 138 6.24 23.99 -11.17
N PHE A 139 6.90 24.55 -12.20
CA PHE A 139 7.74 23.76 -13.08
C PHE A 139 8.91 23.09 -12.33
N GLY A 140 9.57 23.82 -11.43
CA GLY A 140 10.63 23.27 -10.58
C GLY A 140 10.15 22.19 -9.60
N MET A 141 8.88 22.26 -9.17
CA MET A 141 8.27 21.28 -8.25
C MET A 141 7.58 20.14 -8.98
N TRP A 142 7.57 20.12 -10.32
CA TRP A 142 6.85 19.10 -11.10
C TRP A 142 7.34 17.67 -10.87
N PRO A 143 8.63 17.38 -10.66
CA PRO A 143 9.11 16.06 -10.26
C PRO A 143 8.43 15.54 -8.99
N THR A 144 8.11 16.41 -8.04
CA THR A 144 7.41 16.03 -6.79
C THR A 144 6.00 15.53 -7.05
N VAL A 145 5.30 16.03 -8.08
CA VAL A 145 3.98 15.51 -8.50
C VAL A 145 4.09 14.05 -8.88
N VAL A 146 5.08 13.70 -9.71
CA VAL A 146 5.32 12.31 -10.15
C VAL A 146 5.78 11.43 -9.00
N GLN A 147 6.65 11.95 -8.14
CA GLN A 147 7.11 11.26 -6.94
C GLN A 147 5.94 10.89 -6.02
N THR A 148 5.07 11.85 -5.74
CA THR A 148 3.88 11.64 -4.92
C THR A 148 2.93 10.64 -5.59
N ALA A 149 2.73 10.72 -6.91
CA ALA A 149 1.93 9.75 -7.64
C ALA A 149 2.48 8.33 -7.49
N MET A 150 3.80 8.14 -7.56
CA MET A 150 4.45 6.85 -7.36
C MET A 150 4.29 6.31 -5.95
N PHE A 151 4.44 7.15 -4.92
CA PHE A 151 4.22 6.73 -3.53
C PHE A 151 2.75 6.46 -3.21
N THR A 152 1.84 7.04 -3.97
CA THR A 152 0.40 6.94 -3.72
C THR A 152 -0.24 5.77 -4.43
N VAL A 153 0.28 5.37 -5.61
CA VAL A 153 -0.35 4.35 -6.45
C VAL A 153 -0.23 2.94 -5.85
N PHE A 154 -1.37 2.26 -5.74
CA PHE A 154 -1.48 0.86 -5.33
C PHE A 154 -2.13 0.02 -6.42
N GLY A 155 -2.18 -1.31 -6.21
CA GLY A 155 -2.74 -2.25 -7.19
C GLY A 155 -4.25 -2.09 -7.47
N THR A 156 -4.96 -1.33 -6.64
CA THR A 156 -6.42 -1.15 -6.69
C THR A 156 -6.82 0.29 -6.41
N THR A 157 -7.97 0.69 -6.90
CA THR A 157 -8.49 2.06 -6.77
C THR A 157 -8.70 2.44 -5.32
N GLY A 158 -9.32 1.58 -4.51
CA GLY A 158 -9.61 1.90 -3.11
C GLY A 158 -8.37 2.02 -2.25
N SER A 159 -7.40 1.11 -2.43
CA SER A 159 -6.11 1.22 -1.73
C SER A 159 -5.37 2.49 -2.12
N THR A 160 -5.42 2.88 -3.40
CA THR A 160 -4.82 4.13 -3.90
C THR A 160 -5.54 5.36 -3.31
N MET A 161 -6.88 5.37 -3.27
CA MET A 161 -7.65 6.48 -2.67
C MET A 161 -7.41 6.59 -1.17
N LYS A 162 -7.36 5.45 -0.44
CA LYS A 162 -6.98 5.43 0.98
C LYS A 162 -5.61 6.06 1.19
N ASN A 163 -4.63 5.62 0.40
CA ASN A 163 -3.26 6.14 0.49
C ASN A 163 -3.16 7.61 0.09
N ALA A 164 -3.89 8.04 -0.95
CA ALA A 164 -4.00 9.44 -1.34
C ALA A 164 -4.51 10.31 -0.19
N TRP A 165 -5.57 9.86 0.50
CA TRP A 165 -6.07 10.53 1.68
C TRP A 165 -5.01 10.64 2.78
N GLN A 166 -4.29 9.56 3.06
CA GLN A 166 -3.23 9.53 4.06
C GLN A 166 -2.08 10.49 3.71
N CYS A 167 -1.65 10.51 2.44
CA CYS A 167 -0.61 11.42 1.95
C CYS A 167 -1.04 12.89 2.08
N VAL A 168 -2.24 13.22 1.61
CA VAL A 168 -2.78 14.58 1.69
C VAL A 168 -2.95 15.02 3.15
N SER A 169 -3.45 14.15 4.02
CA SER A 169 -3.61 14.44 5.45
C SER A 169 -2.26 14.70 6.12
N GLY A 170 -1.24 13.88 5.87
CA GLY A 170 0.10 14.09 6.41
C GLY A 170 0.70 15.43 5.98
N THR A 171 0.64 15.71 4.67
CA THR A 171 1.13 16.98 4.11
C THR A 171 0.35 18.18 4.67
N PHE A 172 -0.97 18.06 4.84
CA PHE A 172 -1.81 19.12 5.41
C PHE A 172 -1.35 19.55 6.80
N PHE A 173 -1.02 18.58 7.67
CA PHE A 173 -0.49 18.92 9.01
C PHE A 173 0.87 19.62 8.95
N ALA A 174 1.75 19.19 8.05
CA ALA A 174 3.04 19.84 7.85
C ALA A 174 2.87 21.28 7.37
N VAL A 175 1.98 21.49 6.42
CA VAL A 175 1.63 22.82 5.87
C VAL A 175 0.99 23.69 6.94
N LEU A 176 0.07 23.17 7.74
CA LEU A 176 -0.55 23.89 8.85
C LEU A 176 0.50 24.36 9.88
N ASN A 177 1.45 23.48 10.20
CA ASN A 177 2.56 23.83 11.08
C ASN A 177 3.41 24.96 10.52
N LEU A 178 3.76 24.89 9.23
CA LEU A 178 4.53 25.96 8.61
C LEU A 178 3.77 27.28 8.57
N TYR A 179 2.45 27.27 8.32
CA TYR A 179 1.63 28.47 8.44
C TYR A 179 1.68 29.08 9.86
N PHE A 180 1.64 28.22 10.88
CA PHE A 180 1.78 28.66 12.26
C PHE A 180 3.15 29.31 12.50
N MET A 181 4.24 28.69 12.06
CA MET A 181 5.60 29.24 12.17
C MET A 181 5.76 30.55 11.40
N THR A 182 5.19 30.65 10.22
CA THR A 182 5.25 31.90 9.43
C THR A 182 4.37 33.00 10.04
N PHE A 183 3.28 32.65 10.71
CA PHE A 183 2.49 33.62 11.47
C PHE A 183 3.31 34.22 12.62
N LEU A 184 4.12 33.41 13.29
CA LEU A 184 5.02 33.88 14.35
C LEU A 184 6.23 34.64 13.81
N PHE A 185 6.76 34.21 12.67
CA PHE A 185 7.98 34.73 12.04
C PHE A 185 7.76 35.01 10.54
N PRO A 186 7.15 36.14 10.17
CA PRO A 186 6.72 36.41 8.79
C PRO A 186 7.85 36.44 7.75
N LYS A 187 9.08 36.73 8.17
CA LYS A 187 10.26 36.73 7.33
C LYS A 187 11.11 35.45 7.45
N GLY A 188 10.57 34.40 8.05
CA GLY A 188 11.33 33.19 8.29
C GLY A 188 12.55 33.44 9.18
N ALA A 189 13.71 32.94 8.75
CA ALA A 189 14.98 33.10 9.47
C ALA A 189 15.46 34.55 9.62
N ASP A 190 14.99 35.44 8.77
CA ASP A 190 15.37 36.88 8.76
C ASP A 190 14.46 37.73 9.66
N SER A 191 13.55 37.13 10.42
CA SER A 191 12.71 37.90 11.34
C SER A 191 13.50 38.34 12.56
N ASP A 192 13.33 39.63 12.96
CA ASP A 192 14.11 40.26 14.05
C ASP A 192 14.07 39.51 15.38
N ASN A 193 12.97 38.81 15.66
CA ASN A 193 12.76 38.04 16.89
C ASN A 193 12.99 36.54 16.70
N TYR A 194 13.49 36.10 15.55
CA TYR A 194 13.71 34.69 15.28
C TYR A 194 14.98 34.17 15.97
N HIS A 195 14.85 33.02 16.61
CA HIS A 195 15.98 32.30 17.16
C HIS A 195 15.98 30.84 16.63
N PRO A 196 17.06 30.32 16.06
CA PRO A 196 17.11 28.98 15.49
C PRO A 196 16.63 27.87 16.43
N ALA A 197 16.81 28.02 17.74
CA ALA A 197 16.34 27.06 18.74
C ALA A 197 14.81 26.86 18.72
N ILE A 198 14.04 27.87 18.29
CA ILE A 198 12.57 27.78 18.20
C ILE A 198 12.19 26.81 17.08
N ALA A 199 12.83 26.92 15.92
CA ALA A 199 12.56 25.99 14.81
C ALA A 199 12.98 24.56 15.15
N TRP A 200 14.09 24.38 15.89
CA TRP A 200 14.47 23.05 16.40
C TRP A 200 13.45 22.48 17.39
N ALA A 201 12.95 23.33 18.28
CA ALA A 201 11.92 22.93 19.24
C ALA A 201 10.61 22.56 18.53
N ASP A 202 10.19 23.37 17.54
CA ASP A 202 9.00 23.13 16.74
C ASP A 202 9.13 21.83 15.93
N LEU A 203 10.22 21.66 15.19
CA LEU A 203 10.49 20.44 14.44
C LEU A 203 10.46 19.20 15.37
N THR A 204 11.12 19.27 16.51
CA THR A 204 11.13 18.17 17.49
C THR A 204 9.73 17.87 18.01
N PHE A 205 8.94 18.90 18.27
CA PHE A 205 7.56 18.77 18.74
C PHE A 205 6.67 18.12 17.65
N VAL A 206 6.77 18.55 16.41
CA VAL A 206 5.99 17.98 15.30
C VAL A 206 6.40 16.54 15.02
N LEU A 207 7.69 16.23 15.05
CA LEU A 207 8.16 14.84 14.97
C LEU A 207 7.63 13.99 16.13
N PHE A 208 7.58 14.56 17.35
CA PHE A 208 6.97 13.88 18.48
C PHE A 208 5.48 13.59 18.25
N LEU A 209 4.72 14.57 17.74
CA LEU A 209 3.30 14.36 17.42
C LEU A 209 3.10 13.21 16.44
N PHE A 210 3.87 13.17 15.34
CA PHE A 210 3.73 12.11 14.34
C PHE A 210 4.21 10.75 14.84
N LEU A 211 5.37 10.68 15.48
CA LEU A 211 5.98 9.42 15.90
C LEU A 211 5.31 8.81 17.15
N ALA A 212 4.87 9.64 18.09
CA ALA A 212 4.21 9.18 19.30
C ALA A 212 2.70 8.94 19.09
N SER A 213 2.11 9.49 18.03
CA SER A 213 0.72 9.23 17.66
C SER A 213 0.60 7.83 17.06
N ARG A 214 -0.62 7.27 17.08
CA ARG A 214 -0.94 6.03 16.38
C ARG A 214 -1.53 6.31 14.99
N ALA A 215 -1.05 7.35 14.32
CA ALA A 215 -1.44 7.67 12.97
C ALA A 215 -1.03 6.55 11.99
N ASP A 216 -1.76 6.45 10.89
CA ASP A 216 -1.39 5.55 9.80
C ASP A 216 0.05 5.82 9.34
N VAL A 217 0.79 4.75 9.05
CA VAL A 217 2.22 4.84 8.67
C VAL A 217 2.45 5.81 7.51
N ASN A 218 1.58 5.81 6.50
CA ASN A 218 1.71 6.69 5.35
C ASN A 218 1.44 8.17 5.70
N THR A 219 0.44 8.45 6.56
CA THR A 219 0.18 9.80 7.08
C THR A 219 1.38 10.31 7.88
N MET A 220 1.93 9.47 8.74
CA MET A 220 3.11 9.78 9.54
C MET A 220 4.33 10.05 8.66
N MET A 221 4.62 9.15 7.71
CA MET A 221 5.74 9.27 6.78
C MET A 221 5.68 10.55 5.95
N MET A 222 4.53 10.80 5.31
CA MET A 222 4.34 12.00 4.47
C MET A 222 4.33 13.28 5.28
N GLY A 223 3.75 13.25 6.48
CA GLY A 223 3.77 14.39 7.41
C GLY A 223 5.17 14.76 7.85
N MET A 224 5.98 13.78 8.26
CA MET A 224 7.37 14.03 8.67
C MET A 224 8.24 14.48 7.50
N CYS A 225 8.14 13.82 6.35
CA CYS A 225 8.89 14.18 5.15
C CYS A 225 8.58 15.62 4.73
N SER A 226 7.30 15.97 4.62
CA SER A 226 6.87 17.33 4.26
C SER A 226 7.30 18.36 5.33
N THR A 227 7.19 18.04 6.62
CA THR A 227 7.62 18.93 7.70
C THR A 227 9.12 19.23 7.61
N VAL A 228 9.93 18.21 7.41
CA VAL A 228 11.39 18.37 7.30
C VAL A 228 11.75 19.25 6.09
N CYS A 229 11.13 18.98 4.93
CA CYS A 229 11.36 19.79 3.72
C CYS A 229 10.98 21.25 3.95
N LEU A 230 9.79 21.50 4.44
CA LEU A 230 9.25 22.84 4.66
C LEU A 230 10.03 23.61 5.74
N MET A 231 10.44 22.96 6.82
CA MET A 231 11.21 23.58 7.88
C MET A 231 12.65 23.93 7.45
N LEU A 232 13.30 23.09 6.62
CA LEU A 232 14.61 23.44 6.04
C LEU A 232 14.52 24.65 5.13
N HIS A 233 13.48 24.73 4.33
CA HIS A 233 13.23 25.88 3.49
C HIS A 233 12.97 27.15 4.34
N PHE A 234 12.13 27.05 5.37
CA PHE A 234 11.84 28.13 6.30
C PHE A 234 13.11 28.68 6.99
N MET A 235 14.07 27.81 7.29
CA MET A 235 15.33 28.16 7.94
C MET A 235 16.43 28.62 6.99
N ASN A 236 16.23 28.49 5.68
CA ASN A 236 17.22 28.90 4.69
C ASN A 236 17.13 30.42 4.46
N PRO A 237 18.16 31.21 4.84
CA PRO A 237 18.13 32.65 4.68
C PRO A 237 18.18 33.11 3.20
N ASN A 238 18.57 32.20 2.28
CA ASN A 238 18.66 32.48 0.86
C ASN A 238 17.33 32.28 0.12
N THR A 239 16.32 31.71 0.79
CA THR A 239 14.99 31.58 0.21
C THR A 239 14.08 32.68 0.73
N GLY A 240 13.38 33.34 -0.18
CA GLY A 240 12.41 34.38 0.19
C GLY A 240 11.29 33.85 1.12
N PRO A 241 10.34 34.73 1.51
CA PRO A 241 9.29 34.37 2.44
C PRO A 241 8.50 33.17 1.93
N THR A 242 8.34 32.16 2.80
CA THR A 242 7.67 30.89 2.51
C THR A 242 6.17 31.04 2.20
N ILE A 243 5.57 32.14 2.63
CA ILE A 243 4.24 32.56 2.20
C ILE A 243 4.44 33.59 1.09
N GLY A 244 3.95 33.24 -0.12
CA GLY A 244 4.05 34.12 -1.27
C GLY A 244 3.54 35.52 -0.99
N THR A 245 4.25 36.51 -1.50
CA THR A 245 3.91 37.95 -1.37
C THR A 245 2.71 38.33 -2.22
N TYR A 246 2.21 37.40 -3.03
CA TYR A 246 1.16 37.67 -4.01
C TYR A 246 -0.22 37.62 -3.38
N LYS A 247 -0.86 38.77 -3.30
CA LYS A 247 -2.29 38.88 -2.96
C LYS A 247 -3.11 38.41 -4.18
N SER A 248 -3.33 37.12 -4.31
CA SER A 248 -4.33 36.63 -5.22
C SER A 248 -5.70 37.15 -4.80
N LYS A 249 -6.60 37.43 -5.76
CA LYS A 249 -8.00 37.81 -5.48
C LYS A 249 -8.76 36.70 -4.72
N ILE A 250 -8.21 35.50 -4.70
CA ILE A 250 -8.67 34.38 -3.90
C ILE A 250 -7.64 34.19 -2.79
N PRO A 251 -7.90 34.63 -1.53
CA PRO A 251 -6.91 34.61 -0.44
C PRO A 251 -6.34 33.20 -0.12
N PHE A 252 -7.03 32.13 -0.54
CA PHE A 252 -6.62 30.75 -0.36
C PHE A 252 -5.57 30.26 -1.36
N LEU A 253 -5.30 30.98 -2.41
CA LEU A 253 -4.50 30.56 -3.54
C LEU A 253 -3.40 31.61 -3.80
N CYS A 254 -2.56 31.85 -2.80
CA CYS A 254 -1.21 32.34 -3.09
C CYS A 254 -0.46 31.17 -3.75
N TRP A 255 -0.67 31.02 -5.05
CA TRP A 255 -0.19 29.90 -5.85
C TRP A 255 1.34 29.79 -5.88
N ASP A 256 2.02 30.82 -5.55
CA ASP A 256 3.46 31.03 -5.59
C ASP A 256 4.17 30.79 -4.25
N GLY A 257 3.43 30.64 -3.17
CA GLY A 257 3.99 30.28 -1.88
C GLY A 257 4.42 28.80 -1.87
N GLU A 258 5.64 28.52 -1.45
CA GLU A 258 6.16 27.14 -1.40
C GLU A 258 5.25 26.20 -0.62
N THR A 259 4.65 26.66 0.46
CA THR A 259 3.68 25.93 1.26
C THR A 259 2.47 25.46 0.44
N THR A 260 1.93 26.36 -0.38
CA THR A 260 0.81 26.06 -1.27
C THR A 260 1.25 25.15 -2.40
N MET A 261 2.45 25.38 -2.96
CA MET A 261 3.02 24.52 -4.01
C MET A 261 3.19 23.09 -3.53
N VAL A 262 3.76 22.87 -2.34
CA VAL A 262 3.93 21.53 -1.77
C VAL A 262 2.57 20.84 -1.57
N MET A 263 1.57 21.54 -1.05
CA MET A 263 0.23 20.98 -0.87
C MET A 263 -0.41 20.62 -2.21
N LEU A 264 -0.39 21.52 -3.17
CA LEU A 264 -1.03 21.31 -4.48
C LEU A 264 -0.31 20.24 -5.31
N THR A 265 1.04 20.21 -5.32
CA THR A 265 1.79 19.16 -6.03
C THR A 265 1.50 17.79 -5.45
N ASN A 266 1.38 17.66 -4.12
CA ASN A 266 0.97 16.41 -3.50
C ASN A 266 -0.46 16.02 -3.85
N VAL A 267 -1.41 16.97 -3.82
CA VAL A 267 -2.79 16.71 -4.26
C VAL A 267 -2.85 16.30 -5.72
N MET A 268 -2.12 16.98 -6.60
CA MET A 268 -2.04 16.64 -8.03
C MET A 268 -1.46 15.23 -8.24
N GLY A 269 -0.38 14.89 -7.55
CA GLY A 269 0.21 13.54 -7.59
C GLY A 269 -0.78 12.47 -7.14
N CYS A 270 -1.53 12.71 -6.07
CA CYS A 270 -2.60 11.83 -5.61
C CYS A 270 -3.72 11.67 -6.65
N ILE A 271 -4.16 12.75 -7.29
CA ILE A 271 -5.16 12.70 -8.37
C ILE A 271 -4.66 11.86 -9.54
N ILE A 272 -3.42 12.06 -9.99
CA ILE A 272 -2.81 11.28 -11.07
C ILE A 272 -2.77 9.79 -10.71
N ALA A 273 -2.35 9.44 -9.49
CA ALA A 273 -2.34 8.06 -9.02
C ALA A 273 -3.74 7.43 -9.05
N VAL A 274 -4.75 8.14 -8.57
CA VAL A 274 -6.15 7.68 -8.59
C VAL A 274 -6.64 7.49 -10.03
N MET A 275 -6.38 8.47 -10.91
CA MET A 275 -6.74 8.39 -12.33
C MET A 275 -6.10 7.17 -13.02
N ALA A 276 -4.82 6.89 -12.74
CA ALA A 276 -4.11 5.73 -13.29
C ALA A 276 -4.72 4.39 -12.85
N THR A 277 -5.40 4.33 -11.70
CA THR A 277 -6.10 3.12 -11.24
C THR A 277 -7.54 3.00 -11.70
N ILE A 278 -8.17 4.11 -12.14
CA ILE A 278 -9.54 4.13 -12.67
C ILE A 278 -9.56 3.88 -14.18
N PHE A 279 -8.65 4.50 -14.93
CA PHE A 279 -8.62 4.42 -16.38
C PHE A 279 -7.40 3.61 -16.87
N PRO A 280 -7.53 2.80 -17.93
CA PRO A 280 -8.74 2.61 -18.77
C PRO A 280 -9.79 1.67 -18.15
N LYS A 281 -9.43 0.87 -17.13
CA LYS A 281 -10.33 -0.07 -16.47
C LYS A 281 -10.13 -0.03 -14.96
N PRO A 282 -11.17 0.31 -14.19
CA PRO A 282 -11.05 0.37 -12.74
C PRO A 282 -10.75 -1.01 -12.14
N ARG A 283 -9.80 -1.04 -11.21
CA ARG A 283 -9.44 -2.21 -10.42
C ARG A 283 -9.98 -2.03 -9.01
N MET A 284 -11.17 -2.55 -8.79
CA MET A 284 -11.86 -2.37 -7.52
C MET A 284 -11.48 -3.45 -6.51
N ASN A 285 -11.19 -3.06 -5.27
CA ASN A 285 -10.93 -3.97 -4.15
C ASN A 285 -12.11 -4.90 -3.90
N ILE A 286 -13.33 -4.41 -4.04
CA ILE A 286 -14.53 -5.20 -3.78
C ILE A 286 -14.61 -6.45 -4.68
N THR A 287 -14.08 -6.40 -5.90
CA THR A 287 -14.01 -7.58 -6.77
C THR A 287 -12.93 -8.56 -6.32
N HIS A 288 -11.82 -8.06 -5.78
CA HIS A 288 -10.76 -8.90 -5.24
C HIS A 288 -11.18 -9.59 -3.93
N VAL A 289 -12.01 -8.94 -3.10
CA VAL A 289 -12.55 -9.55 -1.88
C VAL A 289 -13.29 -10.85 -2.18
N HIS A 290 -14.08 -10.90 -3.27
CA HIS A 290 -14.76 -12.13 -3.66
C HIS A 290 -13.77 -13.23 -4.09
N ASP A 291 -12.79 -12.91 -4.91
CA ASP A 291 -11.78 -13.86 -5.37
C ASP A 291 -10.94 -14.39 -4.19
N ASP A 292 -10.55 -13.51 -3.27
CA ASP A 292 -9.83 -13.87 -2.03
C ASP A 292 -10.70 -14.74 -1.12
N ALA A 293 -12.01 -14.48 -1.02
CA ALA A 293 -12.93 -15.31 -0.23
C ALA A 293 -13.00 -16.75 -0.77
N LEU A 294 -13.09 -16.91 -2.10
CA LEU A 294 -13.06 -18.24 -2.72
C LEU A 294 -11.70 -18.92 -2.57
N GLU A 295 -10.59 -18.17 -2.60
CA GLU A 295 -9.25 -18.70 -2.32
C GLU A 295 -9.15 -19.22 -0.89
N ILE A 296 -9.74 -18.51 0.09
CA ILE A 296 -9.82 -18.94 1.51
C ILE A 296 -10.66 -20.21 1.63
N VAL A 297 -11.84 -20.27 1.01
CA VAL A 297 -12.70 -21.46 1.04
C VAL A 297 -11.96 -22.68 0.51
N HIS A 298 -11.26 -22.53 -0.61
CA HIS A 298 -10.44 -23.61 -1.17
C HIS A 298 -9.24 -23.97 -0.27
N GLY A 299 -8.61 -22.98 0.34
CA GLY A 299 -7.52 -23.20 1.30
C GLY A 299 -7.96 -23.99 2.53
N ILE A 300 -9.13 -23.67 3.07
CA ILE A 300 -9.77 -24.36 4.18
C ILE A 300 -10.04 -25.83 3.80
N ASP A 301 -10.64 -26.07 2.63
CA ASP A 301 -10.88 -27.43 2.12
C ASP A 301 -9.60 -28.26 2.10
N MET A 302 -8.54 -27.72 1.49
CA MET A 302 -7.27 -28.42 1.40
C MET A 302 -6.64 -28.71 2.77
N ILE A 303 -6.76 -27.78 3.73
CA ILE A 303 -6.21 -27.97 5.08
C ILE A 303 -7.00 -29.04 5.82
N PHE A 304 -8.33 -28.96 5.85
CA PHE A 304 -9.15 -29.96 6.55
C PHE A 304 -9.01 -31.35 5.93
N LYS A 305 -8.94 -31.42 4.61
CA LYS A 305 -8.66 -32.69 3.91
C LYS A 305 -7.33 -33.30 4.35
N ASP A 306 -6.25 -32.51 4.32
CA ASP A 306 -4.92 -32.97 4.75
C ASP A 306 -4.91 -33.35 6.24
N CYS A 307 -5.64 -32.60 7.10
CA CYS A 307 -5.77 -32.95 8.52
C CYS A 307 -6.46 -34.29 8.75
N ILE A 308 -7.57 -34.54 8.05
CA ILE A 308 -8.29 -35.81 8.16
C ILE A 308 -7.47 -36.98 7.58
N GLU A 309 -6.80 -36.78 6.43
CA GLU A 309 -5.90 -37.77 5.85
C GLU A 309 -4.74 -38.11 6.79
N TYR A 310 -4.16 -37.12 7.46
CA TYR A 310 -3.09 -37.31 8.45
C TYR A 310 -3.63 -38.05 9.68
N TYR A 311 -4.77 -37.62 10.22
CA TYR A 311 -5.45 -38.27 11.33
C TYR A 311 -5.74 -39.74 11.03
N CYS A 312 -6.20 -40.08 9.83
CA CYS A 312 -6.44 -41.45 9.40
C CYS A 312 -5.17 -42.28 9.10
N GLY A 313 -3.98 -41.77 9.40
CA GLY A 313 -2.71 -42.47 9.17
C GLY A 313 -2.33 -42.67 7.69
N LYS A 314 -3.03 -41.99 6.76
CA LYS A 314 -2.77 -42.05 5.31
C LYS A 314 -1.56 -41.23 4.88
N ALA A 315 -0.97 -40.49 5.80
CA ALA A 315 0.09 -39.53 5.54
C ALA A 315 1.22 -39.68 6.57
N ARG A 316 2.48 -39.45 6.14
CA ARG A 316 3.68 -39.51 6.99
C ARG A 316 4.04 -38.13 7.57
N ASP A 317 4.87 -38.10 8.62
CA ASP A 317 5.32 -36.93 9.35
C ASP A 317 5.68 -35.67 8.53
N PRO A 318 6.32 -35.72 7.34
CA PRO A 318 6.59 -34.53 6.55
C PRO A 318 5.33 -33.73 6.18
N ARG A 319 4.16 -34.38 6.05
CA ARG A 319 2.89 -33.69 5.75
C ARG A 319 2.44 -32.76 6.88
N ARG A 320 2.76 -33.06 8.13
CA ARG A 320 2.40 -32.22 9.28
C ARG A 320 2.95 -30.81 9.14
N PHE A 321 4.21 -30.67 8.73
CA PHE A 321 4.82 -29.37 8.50
C PHE A 321 4.20 -28.63 7.30
N GLN A 322 3.79 -29.37 6.26
CA GLN A 322 3.09 -28.78 5.12
C GLN A 322 1.70 -28.25 5.51
N ILE A 323 0.96 -28.96 6.38
CA ILE A 323 -0.32 -28.49 6.92
C ILE A 323 -0.14 -27.17 7.67
N PHE A 324 0.88 -27.08 8.55
CA PHE A 324 1.15 -25.85 9.31
C PHE A 324 1.57 -24.68 8.42
N GLY A 325 2.33 -24.96 7.37
CA GLY A 325 2.64 -23.95 6.34
C GLY A 325 1.39 -23.43 5.60
N LYS A 326 0.44 -24.33 5.28
CA LYS A 326 -0.84 -23.95 4.66
C LYS A 326 -1.72 -23.15 5.62
N MET A 327 -1.74 -23.47 6.92
CA MET A 327 -2.46 -22.70 7.94
C MET A 327 -1.91 -21.25 8.03
N ALA A 328 -0.59 -21.09 8.02
CA ALA A 328 0.02 -19.75 8.01
C ALA A 328 -0.31 -18.95 6.73
N ALA A 329 -0.34 -19.63 5.57
CA ALA A 329 -0.75 -18.99 4.31
C ALA A 329 -2.23 -18.58 4.32
N LEU A 330 -3.10 -19.39 4.96
CA LEU A 330 -4.52 -19.06 5.14
C LEU A 330 -4.71 -17.82 6.02
N SER A 331 -3.99 -17.70 7.14
CA SER A 331 -4.00 -16.52 8.02
C SER A 331 -3.60 -15.25 7.25
N SER A 332 -2.57 -15.34 6.40
CA SER A 332 -2.18 -14.24 5.52
C SER A 332 -3.29 -13.87 4.53
N ALA A 333 -4.00 -14.85 3.95
CA ALA A 333 -5.12 -14.60 3.05
C ALA A 333 -6.31 -13.89 3.75
N MET A 334 -6.61 -14.28 5.00
CA MET A 334 -7.66 -13.63 5.82
C MET A 334 -7.29 -12.17 6.14
N SER A 335 -6.01 -11.92 6.42
CA SER A 335 -5.51 -10.55 6.64
C SER A 335 -5.64 -9.69 5.37
N ARG A 336 -5.41 -10.26 4.17
CA ARG A 336 -5.63 -9.57 2.89
C ARG A 336 -7.08 -9.17 2.68
N ILE A 337 -8.04 -10.07 2.98
CA ILE A 337 -9.48 -9.73 2.91
C ILE A 337 -9.79 -8.54 3.81
N SER A 338 -9.30 -8.55 5.05
CA SER A 338 -9.51 -7.43 5.99
C SER A 338 -9.02 -6.11 5.42
N GLY A 339 -7.80 -6.08 4.86
CA GLY A 339 -7.24 -4.91 4.21
C GLY A 339 -8.02 -4.46 2.97
N ASN A 340 -8.44 -5.42 2.14
CA ASN A 340 -9.25 -5.14 0.94
C ASN A 340 -10.65 -4.61 1.28
N LEU A 341 -11.27 -5.08 2.36
CA LEU A 341 -12.55 -4.58 2.85
C LEU A 341 -12.42 -3.13 3.36
N GLU A 342 -11.37 -2.83 4.09
CA GLU A 342 -11.10 -1.46 4.53
C GLU A 342 -10.90 -0.52 3.33
N ALA A 343 -10.07 -0.94 2.37
CA ALA A 343 -9.81 -0.17 1.17
C ALA A 343 -11.07 -0.01 0.28
N SER A 344 -11.94 -1.02 0.21
CA SER A 344 -13.17 -0.97 -0.59
C SER A 344 -14.17 0.11 -0.12
N TYR A 345 -14.05 0.59 1.13
CA TYR A 345 -14.81 1.75 1.59
C TYR A 345 -14.53 2.99 0.73
N TRP A 346 -13.25 3.24 0.45
CA TRP A 346 -12.80 4.42 -0.32
C TRP A 346 -13.23 4.41 -1.79
N GLU A 347 -13.54 3.23 -2.35
CA GLU A 347 -14.06 3.12 -3.72
C GLU A 347 -15.55 3.48 -3.83
N THR A 348 -16.29 3.17 -2.79
CA THR A 348 -17.74 3.13 -2.85
C THR A 348 -18.42 4.06 -1.85
N PHE A 349 -17.69 4.55 -0.85
CA PHE A 349 -18.19 5.37 0.27
C PHE A 349 -19.48 4.78 0.90
N ASN A 350 -19.56 3.45 0.95
CA ASN A 350 -20.74 2.71 1.39
C ASN A 350 -22.05 3.07 0.65
N LEU A 351 -21.96 3.43 -0.63
CA LEU A 351 -23.14 3.79 -1.39
C LEU A 351 -23.88 2.56 -1.93
N GLY A 352 -25.20 2.53 -1.76
CA GLY A 352 -26.08 1.54 -2.38
C GLY A 352 -25.78 0.09 -1.98
N LYS A 353 -25.71 -0.81 -2.96
CA LYS A 353 -25.48 -2.24 -2.75
C LYS A 353 -24.08 -2.59 -2.18
N PHE A 354 -23.11 -1.71 -2.40
CA PHE A 354 -21.74 -1.96 -1.94
C PHE A 354 -21.61 -1.98 -0.42
N ALA A 355 -22.44 -1.22 0.29
CA ALA A 355 -22.51 -1.28 1.74
C ALA A 355 -22.89 -2.69 2.22
N LYS A 356 -23.90 -3.29 1.58
CA LYS A 356 -24.33 -4.67 1.88
C LYS A 356 -23.24 -5.69 1.60
N ILE A 357 -22.60 -5.61 0.42
CA ILE A 357 -21.52 -6.51 0.03
C ILE A 357 -20.37 -6.46 1.05
N ARG A 358 -20.00 -5.26 1.47
CA ARG A 358 -18.93 -5.09 2.47
C ARG A 358 -19.31 -5.70 3.82
N GLU A 359 -20.54 -5.51 4.28
CA GLU A 359 -21.00 -6.07 5.55
C GLU A 359 -21.08 -7.60 5.51
N LEU A 360 -21.54 -8.18 4.38
CA LEU A 360 -21.55 -9.61 4.16
C LEU A 360 -20.13 -10.22 4.20
N TYR A 361 -19.17 -9.60 3.52
CA TYR A 361 -17.78 -10.09 3.57
C TYR A 361 -17.07 -9.77 4.90
N ALA A 362 -17.49 -8.76 5.64
CA ALA A 362 -17.00 -8.54 7.00
C ALA A 362 -17.48 -9.66 7.94
N ALA A 363 -18.74 -10.06 7.82
CA ALA A 363 -19.27 -11.21 8.55
C ALA A 363 -18.57 -12.52 8.14
N PHE A 364 -18.35 -12.74 6.84
CA PHE A 364 -17.55 -13.85 6.32
C PHE A 364 -16.14 -13.87 6.94
N ASN A 365 -15.43 -12.74 6.92
CA ASN A 365 -14.08 -12.67 7.48
C ASN A 365 -14.05 -12.97 8.99
N THR A 366 -15.08 -12.56 9.72
CA THR A 366 -15.24 -12.89 11.14
C THR A 366 -15.44 -14.39 11.36
N ALA A 367 -16.31 -15.03 10.56
CA ALA A 367 -16.51 -16.47 10.61
C ALA A 367 -15.23 -17.25 10.25
N MET A 368 -14.45 -16.74 9.29
CA MET A 368 -13.18 -17.36 8.92
C MET A 368 -12.11 -17.23 10.00
N LYS A 369 -12.09 -16.12 10.76
CA LYS A 369 -11.23 -16.00 11.95
C LYS A 369 -11.59 -17.01 13.04
N ASN A 370 -12.89 -17.22 13.30
CA ASN A 370 -13.32 -18.27 14.21
C ASN A 370 -12.87 -19.66 13.71
N THR A 371 -12.93 -19.89 12.39
CA THR A 371 -12.39 -21.11 11.77
C THR A 371 -10.88 -21.25 11.98
N GLU A 372 -10.13 -20.16 11.96
CA GLU A 372 -8.70 -20.16 12.26
C GLU A 372 -8.41 -20.63 13.70
N ASP A 373 -9.20 -20.19 14.69
CA ASP A 373 -9.08 -20.64 16.09
C ASP A 373 -9.34 -22.15 16.20
N VAL A 374 -10.31 -22.66 15.45
CA VAL A 374 -10.55 -24.10 15.35
C VAL A 374 -9.36 -24.85 14.74
N LEU A 375 -8.75 -24.29 13.69
CA LEU A 375 -7.54 -24.85 13.07
C LEU A 375 -6.35 -24.90 14.04
N TYR A 376 -6.20 -23.91 14.93
CA TYR A 376 -5.19 -23.98 16.00
C TYR A 376 -5.46 -25.11 16.99
N SER A 377 -6.73 -25.38 17.31
CA SER A 377 -7.12 -26.53 18.14
C SER A 377 -6.81 -27.85 17.45
N ILE A 378 -7.10 -27.98 16.15
CA ILE A 378 -6.72 -29.12 15.31
C ILE A 378 -5.19 -29.29 15.29
N LYS A 379 -4.44 -28.21 15.09
CA LYS A 379 -2.97 -28.23 15.14
C LYS A 379 -2.45 -28.79 16.45
N SER A 380 -3.02 -28.37 17.58
CA SER A 380 -2.66 -28.87 18.91
C SER A 380 -2.95 -30.35 19.05
N ALA A 381 -4.10 -30.83 18.56
CA ALA A 381 -4.44 -32.26 18.53
C ALA A 381 -3.45 -33.06 17.68
N LEU A 382 -3.17 -32.61 16.45
CA LEU A 382 -2.23 -33.28 15.52
C LEU A 382 -0.80 -33.39 16.05
N LEU A 383 -0.36 -32.42 16.88
CA LEU A 383 0.96 -32.44 17.51
C LEU A 383 1.07 -33.51 18.61
N GLN A 384 -0.06 -33.88 19.24
CA GLN A 384 -0.12 -34.80 20.36
C GLN A 384 -0.64 -36.18 19.94
N LEU A 385 -1.01 -36.41 18.67
CA LEU A 385 -1.48 -37.69 18.17
C LEU A 385 -0.39 -38.75 18.28
N ASP A 386 -0.76 -39.84 18.99
CA ASP A 386 0.01 -41.06 19.07
C ASP A 386 -0.76 -42.16 18.34
N PHE A 387 -0.18 -42.69 17.27
CA PHE A 387 -0.84 -43.69 16.38
C PHE A 387 -0.83 -45.07 17.02
N ASN A 388 -1.42 -45.18 18.21
CA ASN A 388 -1.55 -46.43 18.97
C ASN A 388 -2.78 -47.25 18.54
N GLU A 389 -2.97 -48.42 19.14
CA GLU A 389 -4.11 -49.30 18.81
C GLU A 389 -5.46 -48.63 19.08
N HIS A 390 -5.57 -47.82 20.11
CA HIS A 390 -6.79 -47.09 20.44
C HIS A 390 -7.13 -46.03 19.39
N HIS A 391 -6.12 -45.30 18.90
CA HIS A 391 -6.29 -44.34 17.80
C HIS A 391 -6.84 -45.06 16.55
N LEU A 392 -6.37 -46.26 16.23
CA LEU A 392 -6.89 -47.02 15.08
C LEU A 392 -8.36 -47.34 15.19
N GLU A 393 -8.89 -47.66 16.39
CA GLU A 393 -10.33 -47.84 16.61
C GLU A 393 -11.14 -46.57 16.32
N PHE A 394 -10.61 -45.42 16.73
CA PHE A 394 -11.23 -44.11 16.40
C PHE A 394 -11.18 -43.81 14.90
N VAL A 395 -10.05 -44.05 14.24
CA VAL A 395 -9.90 -43.85 12.79
C VAL A 395 -10.90 -44.73 12.01
N GLU A 396 -11.06 -46.01 12.36
CA GLU A 396 -11.98 -46.88 11.67
C GLU A 396 -13.44 -46.44 11.81
N ALA A 397 -13.81 -45.93 12.98
CA ALA A 397 -15.18 -45.51 13.24
C ALA A 397 -15.48 -44.07 12.76
N LEU A 398 -14.52 -43.16 12.84
CA LEU A 398 -14.76 -41.72 12.62
C LEU A 398 -14.27 -41.20 11.27
N GLY A 399 -13.32 -41.88 10.62
CA GLY A 399 -12.70 -41.39 9.39
C GLY A 399 -13.69 -41.15 8.25
N GLY A 400 -14.68 -42.08 8.08
CA GLY A 400 -15.76 -41.88 7.08
C GLY A 400 -16.69 -40.72 7.42
N PRO A 401 -17.31 -40.73 8.62
CA PRO A 401 -18.17 -39.63 9.08
C PRO A 401 -17.49 -38.22 9.07
N MET A 402 -16.21 -38.16 9.42
CA MET A 402 -15.45 -36.88 9.35
C MET A 402 -15.32 -36.37 7.93
N GLU A 403 -15.01 -37.23 6.98
CA GLU A 403 -14.90 -36.86 5.57
C GLU A 403 -16.26 -36.44 5.00
N GLU A 404 -17.34 -37.14 5.34
CA GLU A 404 -18.69 -36.77 4.93
C GLU A 404 -19.09 -35.38 5.50
N LEU A 405 -18.81 -35.13 6.78
CA LEU A 405 -19.05 -33.84 7.40
C LEU A 405 -18.22 -32.73 6.72
N ARG A 406 -16.94 -32.98 6.42
CA ARG A 406 -16.08 -32.03 5.70
C ARG A 406 -16.69 -31.63 4.36
N VAL A 407 -17.13 -32.59 3.56
CA VAL A 407 -17.70 -32.34 2.23
C VAL A 407 -18.96 -31.49 2.31
N GLU A 408 -19.90 -31.82 3.21
CA GLU A 408 -21.15 -31.04 3.35
C GLU A 408 -20.86 -29.62 3.93
N THR A 409 -19.93 -29.53 4.88
CA THR A 409 -19.53 -28.25 5.45
C THR A 409 -18.89 -27.32 4.38
N LEU A 410 -18.05 -27.90 3.53
CA LEU A 410 -17.44 -27.18 2.42
C LEU A 410 -18.46 -26.74 1.36
N ASP A 411 -19.43 -27.62 1.01
CA ASP A 411 -20.50 -27.25 0.06
C ASP A 411 -21.32 -26.07 0.62
N CYS A 412 -21.66 -26.11 1.90
CA CYS A 412 -22.34 -25.00 2.58
C CYS A 412 -21.52 -23.71 2.53
N LEU A 413 -20.24 -23.77 2.92
CA LEU A 413 -19.33 -22.62 2.93
C LEU A 413 -19.16 -22.02 1.52
N THR A 414 -18.99 -22.86 0.51
CA THR A 414 -18.83 -22.43 -0.90
C THR A 414 -20.09 -21.72 -1.41
N ARG A 415 -21.28 -22.24 -1.12
CA ARG A 415 -22.55 -21.60 -1.50
C ARG A 415 -22.72 -20.26 -0.80
N CYS A 416 -22.52 -20.22 0.51
CA CYS A 416 -22.62 -18.99 1.28
C CYS A 416 -21.64 -17.91 0.79
N ALA A 417 -20.40 -18.27 0.49
CA ALA A 417 -19.42 -17.33 -0.07
C ALA A 417 -19.81 -16.78 -1.45
N ASN A 418 -20.42 -17.62 -2.30
CA ASN A 418 -20.91 -17.17 -3.60
C ASN A 418 -22.12 -16.22 -3.49
N PHE A 419 -23.03 -16.43 -2.55
CA PHE A 419 -24.20 -15.57 -2.33
C PHE A 419 -23.81 -14.18 -1.80
N CYS A 420 -22.66 -14.03 -1.16
CA CYS A 420 -22.16 -12.72 -0.73
C CYS A 420 -21.83 -11.76 -1.90
N LYS A 421 -21.64 -12.28 -3.13
CA LYS A 421 -21.16 -11.53 -4.28
C LYS A 421 -22.06 -10.37 -4.70
N ASP A 422 -23.35 -10.60 -4.72
CA ASP A 422 -24.32 -9.65 -5.29
C ASP A 422 -24.88 -8.67 -4.25
N GLY A 423 -24.60 -8.93 -2.96
CA GLY A 423 -25.06 -8.08 -1.85
C GLY A 423 -26.57 -8.15 -1.60
N GLN A 424 -27.22 -9.17 -2.15
CA GLN A 424 -28.63 -9.46 -1.93
C GLN A 424 -28.82 -10.97 -1.82
N ILE A 425 -29.59 -11.41 -0.86
CA ILE A 425 -29.92 -12.82 -0.68
C ILE A 425 -31.37 -13.00 -1.07
N SER A 426 -31.59 -13.71 -2.17
CA SER A 426 -32.93 -14.04 -2.65
C SER A 426 -33.65 -15.05 -1.73
N PRO A 427 -34.98 -15.10 -1.74
CA PRO A 427 -35.71 -16.13 -0.97
C PRO A 427 -35.30 -17.56 -1.36
N GLU A 428 -34.93 -17.79 -2.62
CA GLU A 428 -34.49 -19.09 -3.11
C GLU A 428 -33.12 -19.46 -2.53
N GLU A 429 -32.16 -18.53 -2.54
CA GLU A 429 -30.84 -18.69 -1.93
C GLU A 429 -30.95 -18.92 -0.40
N LYS A 430 -31.85 -18.23 0.26
CA LYS A 430 -32.16 -18.45 1.69
C LYS A 430 -32.57 -19.88 1.96
N GLU A 431 -33.47 -20.46 1.14
CA GLU A 431 -33.89 -21.86 1.30
C GLU A 431 -32.77 -22.82 0.94
N GLU A 432 -31.92 -22.51 -0.03
CA GLU A 432 -30.73 -23.31 -0.34
C GLU A 432 -29.73 -23.34 0.83
N ILE A 433 -29.46 -22.18 1.46
CA ILE A 433 -28.62 -22.10 2.66
C ILE A 433 -29.18 -22.99 3.76
N LYS A 434 -30.46 -22.87 4.10
CA LYS A 434 -31.12 -23.70 5.14
C LYS A 434 -30.99 -25.16 4.85
N LYS A 435 -31.21 -25.55 3.59
CA LYS A 435 -31.08 -26.98 3.19
C LYS A 435 -29.65 -27.49 3.30
N SER A 436 -28.65 -26.67 2.94
CA SER A 436 -27.22 -27.01 3.13
C SER A 436 -26.86 -27.14 4.61
N VAL A 437 -27.33 -26.20 5.44
CA VAL A 437 -27.12 -26.24 6.89
C VAL A 437 -27.74 -27.51 7.49
N GLN A 438 -28.98 -27.88 7.09
CA GLN A 438 -29.61 -29.08 7.59
C GLN A 438 -28.80 -30.33 7.23
N LYS A 439 -28.32 -30.47 6.01
CA LYS A 439 -27.49 -31.61 5.61
C LYS A 439 -26.20 -31.70 6.42
N MET A 440 -25.54 -30.55 6.66
CA MET A 440 -24.33 -30.48 7.48
C MET A 440 -24.63 -30.94 8.93
N LEU A 441 -25.75 -30.50 9.52
CA LEU A 441 -26.17 -30.89 10.85
C LEU A 441 -26.47 -32.40 10.94
N ASP A 442 -27.11 -32.98 9.92
CA ASP A 442 -27.36 -34.42 9.86
C ASP A 442 -26.04 -35.20 9.89
N LYS A 443 -24.99 -34.73 9.14
CA LYS A 443 -23.68 -35.37 9.16
C LYS A 443 -22.91 -35.13 10.47
N GLN A 444 -23.08 -33.98 11.10
CA GLN A 444 -22.52 -33.71 12.43
C GLN A 444 -23.12 -34.67 13.49
N GLN A 445 -24.43 -34.92 13.42
CA GLN A 445 -25.10 -35.89 14.32
C GLN A 445 -24.58 -37.30 14.10
N VAL A 446 -24.36 -37.73 12.86
CA VAL A 446 -23.77 -39.04 12.53
C VAL A 446 -22.38 -39.16 13.14
N LEU A 447 -21.53 -38.15 12.99
CA LEU A 447 -20.18 -38.10 13.59
C LEU A 447 -20.26 -38.17 15.12
N ALA A 448 -21.15 -37.41 15.76
CA ALA A 448 -21.32 -37.39 17.21
C ALA A 448 -21.80 -38.74 17.74
N GLN A 449 -22.69 -39.43 17.01
CA GLN A 449 -23.15 -40.79 17.38
C GLN A 449 -22.03 -41.83 17.23
N ALA A 450 -21.25 -41.76 16.14
CA ALA A 450 -20.08 -42.61 15.94
C ALA A 450 -19.06 -42.44 17.07
N PHE A 451 -18.76 -41.17 17.43
CA PHE A 451 -17.86 -40.88 18.55
C PHE A 451 -18.34 -41.41 19.87
N LYS A 452 -19.64 -41.21 20.22
CA LYS A 452 -20.24 -41.78 21.45
C LYS A 452 -20.14 -43.29 21.51
N LYS A 453 -20.30 -43.98 20.38
CA LYS A 453 -20.21 -45.42 20.30
C LYS A 453 -18.80 -45.93 20.60
N VAL A 454 -17.76 -45.30 20.07
CA VAL A 454 -16.37 -45.68 20.33
C VAL A 454 -15.94 -45.27 21.74
N ALA A 455 -16.20 -44.02 22.14
CA ALA A 455 -15.88 -43.54 23.50
C ALA A 455 -16.63 -44.33 24.59
N GLY A 456 -17.83 -44.82 24.30
CA GLY A 456 -18.61 -45.68 25.22
C GLY A 456 -18.03 -47.08 25.45
N LYS A 457 -17.34 -47.63 24.44
CA LYS A 457 -16.60 -48.90 24.57
C LYS A 457 -15.31 -48.71 25.39
N SER A 458 -14.72 -47.54 25.32
CA SER A 458 -13.46 -47.17 25.97
C SER A 458 -13.63 -46.67 27.40
N LYS A 459 -14.72 -47.00 28.12
CA LYS A 459 -14.97 -46.57 29.50
C LYS A 459 -13.86 -46.93 30.51
N GLN A 460 -12.94 -47.80 30.16
CA GLN A 460 -11.74 -48.13 30.94
C GLN A 460 -10.58 -47.13 30.75
N TYR A 461 -10.67 -46.24 29.76
CA TYR A 461 -9.57 -45.37 29.31
C TYR A 461 -9.94 -43.89 29.45
N ILE A 462 -10.16 -43.42 30.67
CA ILE A 462 -10.04 -42.00 31.02
C ILE A 462 -8.54 -41.73 31.18
N SER A 463 -7.81 -41.72 30.08
CA SER A 463 -6.40 -41.47 30.11
C SER A 463 -6.02 -40.40 29.09
N GLN A 464 -4.85 -39.84 29.26
CA GLN A 464 -4.25 -38.85 28.37
C GLN A 464 -4.19 -39.31 26.89
N ASP A 465 -4.31 -40.62 26.65
CA ASP A 465 -4.18 -41.26 25.33
C ASP A 465 -5.36 -40.96 24.39
N ILE A 466 -6.55 -40.65 24.93
CA ILE A 466 -7.77 -40.35 24.14
C ILE A 466 -7.98 -38.84 23.96
N ALA A 467 -7.26 -38.03 24.71
CA ALA A 467 -7.43 -36.55 24.67
C ALA A 467 -7.20 -35.96 23.28
N PRO A 468 -6.16 -36.33 22.51
CA PRO A 468 -5.95 -35.79 21.16
C PRO A 468 -7.07 -36.13 20.19
N ASP A 469 -7.58 -37.39 20.21
CA ASP A 469 -8.70 -37.84 19.38
C ASP A 469 -9.99 -37.09 19.70
N SER A 470 -10.25 -36.92 21.00
CA SER A 470 -11.42 -36.17 21.48
C SER A 470 -11.34 -34.70 21.06
N LEU A 471 -10.16 -34.07 21.21
CA LEU A 471 -9.91 -32.68 20.80
C LEU A 471 -10.07 -32.50 19.29
N PHE A 472 -9.53 -33.45 18.50
CA PHE A 472 -9.66 -33.42 17.04
C PHE A 472 -11.13 -33.53 16.59
N ASN A 473 -11.86 -34.48 17.12
CA ASN A 473 -13.28 -34.65 16.82
C ASN A 473 -14.13 -33.45 17.27
N PHE A 474 -13.85 -32.92 18.46
CA PHE A 474 -14.50 -31.72 18.96
C PHE A 474 -14.24 -30.52 18.04
N ALA A 475 -12.99 -30.30 17.62
CA ALA A 475 -12.61 -29.18 16.74
C ALA A 475 -13.33 -29.27 15.39
N ILE A 476 -13.40 -30.44 14.74
CA ILE A 476 -14.17 -30.61 13.50
C ILE A 476 -15.67 -30.34 13.71
N SER A 477 -16.23 -30.79 14.81
CA SER A 477 -17.64 -30.54 15.14
C SER A 477 -17.88 -29.05 15.44
N GLN A 478 -16.93 -28.38 16.09
CA GLN A 478 -16.99 -26.94 16.37
C GLN A 478 -16.92 -26.13 15.09
N TRP A 479 -16.07 -26.52 14.12
CA TRP A 479 -16.05 -25.88 12.82
C TRP A 479 -17.41 -25.87 12.11
N ALA A 480 -18.06 -27.01 12.08
CA ALA A 480 -19.40 -27.11 11.50
C ALA A 480 -20.41 -26.21 12.22
N LYS A 481 -20.32 -26.09 13.55
CA LYS A 481 -21.18 -25.21 14.34
C LYS A 481 -20.95 -23.76 14.08
N GLU A 482 -19.69 -23.30 14.05
CA GLU A 482 -19.34 -21.89 13.70
C GLU A 482 -19.86 -21.51 12.32
N LEU A 483 -19.76 -22.45 11.37
CA LEU A 483 -20.29 -22.22 10.03
C LEU A 483 -21.82 -22.19 10.02
N GLN A 484 -22.48 -23.03 10.82
CA GLN A 484 -23.93 -22.98 10.97
C GLN A 484 -24.41 -21.64 11.47
N ASP A 485 -23.82 -21.13 12.55
CA ASP A 485 -24.20 -19.85 13.15
C ASP A 485 -24.05 -18.70 12.12
N TRP A 486 -22.94 -18.70 11.37
CA TRP A 486 -22.75 -17.71 10.30
C TRP A 486 -23.74 -17.89 9.14
N ALA A 487 -24.00 -19.11 8.69
CA ALA A 487 -24.92 -19.37 7.58
C ALA A 487 -26.37 -19.01 7.93
N GLU A 488 -26.80 -19.21 9.18
CA GLU A 488 -28.10 -18.78 9.69
C GLU A 488 -28.20 -17.26 9.74
N ASP A 489 -27.15 -16.58 10.22
CA ASP A 489 -27.08 -15.13 10.20
C ASP A 489 -27.09 -14.56 8.77
N LEU A 490 -26.41 -15.23 7.83
CA LEU A 490 -26.45 -14.89 6.41
C LEU A 490 -27.85 -15.04 5.83
N ALA A 491 -28.55 -16.14 6.12
CA ALA A 491 -29.92 -16.38 5.66
C ALA A 491 -30.91 -15.32 6.16
N ASP A 492 -30.65 -14.76 7.33
CA ASP A 492 -31.49 -13.70 7.94
C ASP A 492 -30.97 -12.29 7.68
N PHE A 493 -29.90 -12.13 6.91
CA PHE A 493 -29.23 -10.85 6.66
C PHE A 493 -30.17 -9.76 6.18
N GLU A 494 -30.99 -10.03 5.15
CA GLU A 494 -31.91 -9.04 4.59
C GLU A 494 -32.95 -8.53 5.61
N SER A 495 -33.38 -9.36 6.57
CA SER A 495 -34.32 -8.99 7.62
C SER A 495 -33.65 -8.17 8.73
N LYS A 496 -32.38 -8.42 9.00
CA LYS A 496 -31.60 -7.77 10.05
C LYS A 496 -30.90 -6.48 9.53
N TRP A 497 -30.63 -6.42 8.22
CA TRP A 497 -29.91 -5.30 7.64
C TRP A 497 -30.74 -4.03 7.67
N ARG A 498 -30.25 -3.04 8.38
CA ARG A 498 -30.81 -1.70 8.37
C ARG A 498 -29.82 -0.78 7.67
N ARG A 499 -30.29 -0.02 6.68
CA ARG A 499 -29.46 0.98 6.03
C ARG A 499 -28.94 1.95 7.10
N LYS A 500 -27.66 1.88 7.40
CA LYS A 500 -27.02 2.88 8.24
C LYS A 500 -27.18 4.23 7.53
N ALA A 501 -27.70 5.22 8.22
CA ALA A 501 -27.92 6.56 7.64
C ALA A 501 -26.56 7.09 7.16
N CYS A 502 -26.58 7.89 6.09
CA CYS A 502 -25.38 8.56 5.53
C CYS A 502 -24.61 9.40 6.58
N CYS A 503 -25.20 9.61 7.74
CA CYS A 503 -24.70 10.43 8.83
C CYS A 503 -24.21 9.62 10.04
N ASP A 504 -24.21 8.27 9.96
CA ASP A 504 -23.60 7.47 11.03
C ASP A 504 -22.10 7.76 11.10
N ALA A 505 -21.63 8.09 12.30
CA ALA A 505 -20.26 8.55 12.55
C ALA A 505 -19.16 7.59 12.04
N GLU A 506 -19.50 6.31 11.89
CA GLU A 506 -18.56 5.28 11.39
C GLU A 506 -18.39 5.28 9.87
N THR A 507 -19.27 5.95 9.12
CA THR A 507 -19.31 5.87 7.64
C THR A 507 -19.10 7.22 6.95
N ASN A 508 -18.87 8.30 7.68
CA ASN A 508 -18.67 9.63 7.13
C ASN A 508 -17.17 9.94 6.99
N VAL A 509 -16.74 10.40 5.80
CA VAL A 509 -15.35 10.85 5.54
C VAL A 509 -14.92 11.92 6.56
N PHE A 510 -15.81 12.82 6.96
CA PHE A 510 -15.53 13.82 8.00
C PHE A 510 -15.31 13.19 9.38
N ALA A 511 -16.04 12.13 9.72
CA ALA A 511 -15.84 11.40 10.97
C ALA A 511 -14.50 10.63 10.95
N ILE A 512 -14.11 10.06 9.81
CA ILE A 512 -12.80 9.44 9.62
C ILE A 512 -11.70 10.50 9.79
N ALA A 513 -11.82 11.65 9.14
CA ALA A 513 -10.91 12.78 9.30
C ALA A 513 -10.81 13.23 10.75
N ALA A 514 -11.97 13.39 11.42
CA ALA A 514 -12.00 13.78 12.84
C ALA A 514 -11.39 12.71 13.76
N SER A 515 -11.59 11.44 13.47
CA SER A 515 -10.98 10.34 14.24
C SER A 515 -9.45 10.28 14.05
N GLN A 516 -8.96 10.48 12.83
CA GLN A 516 -7.53 10.59 12.55
C GLN A 516 -6.92 11.82 13.24
N PHE A 517 -7.61 12.97 13.17
CA PHE A 517 -7.19 14.16 13.90
C PHE A 517 -7.14 13.91 15.41
N LYS A 518 -8.18 13.26 15.97
CA LYS A 518 -8.24 12.91 17.39
C LYS A 518 -7.09 11.97 17.77
N SER A 519 -6.76 10.99 16.94
CA SER A 519 -5.67 10.03 17.22
C SER A 519 -4.29 10.70 17.30
N LEU A 520 -4.06 11.79 16.55
CA LEU A 520 -2.83 12.58 16.63
C LEU A 520 -2.64 13.26 18.00
N PHE A 521 -3.74 13.55 18.71
CA PHE A 521 -3.72 14.27 19.98
C PHE A 521 -4.15 13.40 21.18
N GLU A 522 -4.17 12.08 21.02
CA GLU A 522 -4.52 11.16 22.12
C GLU A 522 -3.35 10.97 23.08
N LEU A 523 -3.27 11.87 24.08
CA LEU A 523 -2.17 11.96 25.03
C LEU A 523 -1.89 10.65 25.77
N SER A 524 -2.92 9.84 26.06
CA SER A 524 -2.75 8.55 26.76
C SER A 524 -1.85 7.58 26.01
N ASN A 525 -1.94 7.57 24.66
CA ASN A 525 -1.13 6.72 23.81
C ASN A 525 0.26 7.29 23.57
N MET A 526 0.37 8.63 23.50
CA MET A 526 1.62 9.32 23.17
C MET A 526 2.69 9.17 24.26
N PHE A 527 2.30 9.17 25.53
CA PHE A 527 3.23 9.03 26.67
C PHE A 527 3.42 7.58 27.14
N SER A 528 2.98 6.59 26.36
CA SER A 528 3.31 5.20 26.66
C SER A 528 4.83 4.97 26.51
N GLN A 529 5.39 4.09 27.33
CA GLN A 529 6.82 3.76 27.26
C GLN A 529 7.23 3.29 25.84
N GLN A 530 6.37 2.53 25.18
CA GLN A 530 6.63 2.04 23.82
C GLN A 530 6.67 3.19 22.80
N SER A 531 5.73 4.15 22.88
CA SER A 531 5.69 5.31 21.99
C SER A 531 6.91 6.22 22.19
N LEU A 532 7.34 6.41 23.44
CA LEU A 532 8.53 7.21 23.76
C LEU A 532 9.82 6.56 23.23
N ILE A 533 9.97 5.26 23.39
CA ILE A 533 11.12 4.52 22.84
C ILE A 533 11.10 4.63 21.30
N PHE A 534 9.94 4.40 20.68
CA PHE A 534 9.79 4.53 19.23
C PHE A 534 10.12 5.94 18.73
N PHE A 535 9.65 6.98 19.43
CA PHE A 535 9.99 8.37 19.15
C PHE A 535 11.51 8.59 19.19
N LEU A 536 12.17 8.23 20.29
CA LEU A 536 13.61 8.45 20.43
C LEU A 536 14.42 7.72 19.35
N MET A 537 14.07 6.46 19.04
CA MET A 537 14.78 5.67 18.06
C MET A 537 14.69 6.26 16.64
N ASN A 538 13.58 6.90 16.28
CA ASN A 538 13.37 7.43 14.93
C ASN A 538 13.64 8.95 14.84
N ALA A 539 13.34 9.73 15.88
CA ALA A 539 13.56 11.18 15.86
C ALA A 539 15.05 11.54 15.86
N ILE A 540 15.88 10.82 16.64
CA ILE A 540 17.31 11.12 16.72
C ILE A 540 18.00 11.04 15.36
N PRO A 541 17.86 9.98 14.55
CA PRO A 541 18.44 9.94 13.21
C PRO A 541 17.94 11.08 12.30
N ILE A 542 16.64 11.39 12.34
CA ILE A 542 16.06 12.47 11.53
C ILE A 542 16.64 13.82 11.93
N LEU A 543 16.73 14.11 13.22
CA LEU A 543 17.31 15.36 13.75
C LEU A 543 18.81 15.47 13.44
N VAL A 544 19.55 14.37 13.50
CA VAL A 544 20.96 14.35 13.07
C VAL A 544 21.07 14.62 11.56
N GLY A 545 20.26 13.97 10.73
CA GLY A 545 20.20 14.23 9.30
C GLY A 545 19.83 15.69 8.99
N TYR A 546 18.90 16.25 9.76
CA TYR A 546 18.51 17.65 9.66
C TYR A 546 19.67 18.60 10.04
N ALA A 547 20.42 18.29 11.12
CA ALA A 547 21.61 19.03 11.48
C ALA A 547 22.69 18.98 10.40
N ILE A 548 22.92 17.81 9.81
CA ILE A 548 23.85 17.69 8.67
C ILE A 548 23.39 18.58 7.51
N ALA A 549 22.11 18.56 7.15
CA ALA A 549 21.57 19.38 6.08
C ALA A 549 21.74 20.90 6.35
N MET A 550 21.56 21.33 7.61
CA MET A 550 21.72 22.73 7.97
C MET A 550 23.17 23.22 8.00
N PHE A 551 24.07 22.41 8.56
CA PHE A 551 25.45 22.82 8.86
C PHE A 551 26.46 22.28 7.84
N ALA A 552 26.01 21.64 6.76
CA ALA A 552 26.89 21.13 5.72
C ALA A 552 27.73 22.24 5.08
N SER A 553 29.02 22.01 4.96
CA SER A 553 29.99 22.99 4.44
C SER A 553 30.18 22.94 2.92
N GLY A 554 29.24 22.42 2.17
CA GLY A 554 29.21 22.51 0.70
C GLY A 554 30.22 21.67 -0.11
N SER A 555 31.12 20.92 0.55
CA SER A 555 32.13 20.09 -0.18
C SER A 555 31.60 18.73 -0.62
N VAL A 556 30.78 18.10 0.24
CA VAL A 556 30.17 16.77 -0.01
C VAL A 556 28.65 16.84 0.03
N PHE A 557 28.11 17.61 0.98
CA PHE A 557 26.65 17.76 1.15
C PHE A 557 26.21 19.17 0.73
N VAL A 558 25.06 19.23 0.06
CA VAL A 558 24.43 20.51 -0.28
C VAL A 558 23.75 21.07 0.97
N GLN A 559 24.11 22.29 1.35
CA GLN A 559 23.50 22.99 2.48
C GLN A 559 22.00 23.22 2.22
N TYR A 560 21.19 23.06 3.25
CA TYR A 560 19.72 23.14 3.20
C TYR A 560 19.04 22.09 2.29
N SER A 561 19.73 21.02 1.91
CA SER A 561 19.11 19.91 1.17
C SER A 561 18.26 19.04 2.11
N SER A 562 17.01 18.85 1.76
CA SER A 562 16.07 17.98 2.51
C SER A 562 16.29 16.49 2.24
N THR A 563 17.13 16.11 1.29
CA THR A 563 17.29 14.72 0.82
C THR A 563 17.62 13.76 1.96
N ILE A 564 18.63 14.07 2.80
CA ILE A 564 19.04 13.20 3.90
C ILE A 564 17.93 13.04 4.95
N PRO A 565 17.40 14.10 5.59
CA PRO A 565 16.42 13.95 6.65
C PRO A 565 15.06 13.46 6.13
N ALA A 566 14.67 13.79 4.89
CA ALA A 566 13.46 13.25 4.28
C ALA A 566 13.59 11.74 4.01
N THR A 567 14.76 11.27 3.51
CA THR A 567 15.01 9.84 3.34
C THR A 567 14.96 9.12 4.68
N LEU A 568 15.54 9.68 5.75
CA LEU A 568 15.47 9.10 7.08
C LEU A 568 14.02 9.03 7.60
N ALA A 569 13.19 10.04 7.32
CA ALA A 569 11.76 10.01 7.65
C ALA A 569 11.01 8.88 6.91
N LEU A 570 11.39 8.57 5.67
CA LEU A 570 10.83 7.46 4.91
C LEU A 570 11.28 6.07 5.41
N LEU A 571 12.41 6.00 6.12
CA LEU A 571 12.93 4.74 6.69
C LEU A 571 12.25 4.33 8.00
N VAL A 572 11.42 5.18 8.60
CA VAL A 572 10.72 4.90 9.85
C VAL A 572 9.88 3.63 9.73
N SER A 573 9.98 2.73 10.71
CA SER A 573 9.16 1.52 10.78
C SER A 573 8.92 1.10 12.24
N TYR A 574 7.75 0.47 12.48
CA TYR A 574 7.33 0.06 13.83
C TYR A 574 8.00 -1.23 14.34
N GLU A 575 8.49 -2.08 13.46
CA GLU A 575 8.99 -3.41 13.84
C GLU A 575 10.52 -3.47 13.84
N SER A 576 11.13 -3.83 14.96
CA SER A 576 12.58 -3.84 15.12
C SER A 576 13.28 -5.03 14.44
N GLY A 577 12.64 -6.19 14.29
CA GLY A 577 13.26 -7.42 13.79
C GLY A 577 13.29 -7.53 12.26
N ALA A 578 12.15 -7.29 11.59
CA ALA A 578 12.06 -7.30 10.12
C ALA A 578 12.60 -6.00 9.48
N THR A 579 12.83 -4.98 10.30
CA THR A 579 13.12 -3.59 9.94
C THR A 579 14.46 -3.44 9.21
N PHE A 580 15.50 -4.15 9.64
CA PHE A 580 16.83 -4.00 9.04
C PHE A 580 16.82 -4.36 7.55
N PHE A 581 16.24 -5.51 7.19
CA PHE A 581 16.17 -5.93 5.79
C PHE A 581 15.28 -5.00 4.95
N THR A 582 14.14 -4.61 5.48
CA THR A 582 13.21 -3.68 4.80
C THR A 582 13.85 -2.30 4.63
N ASN A 583 14.57 -1.79 5.65
CA ASN A 583 15.27 -0.52 5.55
C ASN A 583 16.46 -0.58 4.58
N LEU A 584 17.18 -1.71 4.55
CA LEU A 584 18.21 -1.94 3.54
C LEU A 584 17.63 -1.94 2.13
N GLN A 585 16.47 -2.57 1.92
CA GLN A 585 15.76 -2.53 0.65
C GLN A 585 15.35 -1.09 0.27
N LYS A 586 14.80 -0.32 1.21
CA LYS A 586 14.46 1.09 0.98
C LYS A 586 15.70 1.89 0.59
N LEU A 587 16.81 1.75 1.33
CA LEU A 587 18.06 2.43 1.05
C LEU A 587 18.62 2.07 -0.33
N MET A 588 18.64 0.77 -0.68
CA MET A 588 19.01 0.33 -2.03
C MET A 588 18.10 0.94 -3.09
N GLY A 589 16.79 0.98 -2.82
CA GLY A 589 15.82 1.59 -3.73
C GLY A 589 16.08 3.09 -3.97
N VAL A 590 16.39 3.84 -2.92
CA VAL A 590 16.76 5.27 -3.03
C VAL A 590 18.06 5.42 -3.83
N THR A 591 19.11 4.66 -3.49
CA THR A 591 20.40 4.73 -4.18
C THR A 591 20.25 4.42 -5.67
N PHE A 592 19.59 3.32 -6.02
CA PHE A 592 19.37 2.98 -7.43
C PHE A 592 18.39 3.95 -8.11
N GLY A 593 17.43 4.51 -7.37
CA GLY A 593 16.51 5.53 -7.85
C GLY A 593 17.23 6.81 -8.33
N HIS A 594 18.31 7.18 -7.68
CA HIS A 594 19.13 8.31 -8.14
C HIS A 594 20.15 7.91 -9.19
N THR A 595 20.84 6.76 -9.04
CA THR A 595 21.98 6.41 -9.92
C THR A 595 21.54 5.92 -11.30
N LEU A 596 20.50 5.07 -11.41
CA LEU A 596 20.07 4.54 -12.71
C LEU A 596 19.55 5.63 -13.66
N PRO A 597 18.67 6.56 -13.20
CA PRO A 597 18.24 7.68 -14.04
C PRO A 597 19.39 8.58 -14.47
N LEU A 598 20.40 8.79 -13.61
CA LEU A 598 21.56 9.59 -13.96
C LEU A 598 22.33 8.99 -15.15
N LEU A 599 22.53 7.66 -15.14
CA LEU A 599 23.15 6.95 -16.26
C LEU A 599 22.35 7.09 -17.56
N VAL A 600 21.02 7.02 -17.45
CA VAL A 600 20.14 7.22 -18.61
C VAL A 600 20.22 8.65 -19.13
N MET A 601 20.12 9.63 -18.24
CA MET A 601 20.16 11.05 -18.62
C MET A 601 21.52 11.43 -19.20
N SER A 602 22.63 10.93 -18.68
CA SER A 602 23.96 11.17 -19.25
C SER A 602 24.10 10.71 -20.69
N MET A 603 23.35 9.69 -21.11
CA MET A 603 23.29 9.26 -22.51
C MET A 603 22.39 10.16 -23.36
N ILE A 604 21.30 10.66 -22.79
CA ILE A 604 20.35 11.56 -23.48
C ILE A 604 20.95 12.95 -23.69
N GLU A 605 21.77 13.42 -22.77
CA GLU A 605 22.44 14.74 -22.81
C GLU A 605 23.43 14.90 -23.97
N PHE A 606 23.85 13.84 -24.64
CA PHE A 606 24.62 13.94 -25.89
C PHE A 606 23.81 14.55 -27.05
N PHE A 607 22.50 14.63 -26.96
CA PHE A 607 21.64 15.16 -28.01
C PHE A 607 21.21 16.61 -27.64
N PRO A 608 21.20 17.53 -28.62
CA PRO A 608 20.73 18.91 -28.41
C PRO A 608 19.28 18.95 -27.90
N CYS A 609 18.93 19.99 -27.13
CA CYS A 609 17.61 20.15 -26.54
C CYS A 609 16.49 20.18 -27.57
N ASP A 610 16.70 20.80 -28.72
CA ASP A 610 15.73 20.95 -29.81
C ASP A 610 15.61 19.72 -30.68
N SER A 611 16.41 18.67 -30.41
CA SER A 611 16.41 17.45 -31.21
C SER A 611 15.17 16.59 -30.96
N TYR A 612 14.45 16.26 -32.01
CA TYR A 612 13.36 15.27 -31.94
C TYR A 612 13.82 13.91 -31.43
N VAL A 613 15.08 13.54 -31.69
CA VAL A 613 15.70 12.31 -31.17
C VAL A 613 15.77 12.36 -29.63
N ARG A 614 16.20 13.47 -29.07
CA ARG A 614 16.23 13.65 -27.60
C ARG A 614 14.84 13.55 -27.00
N PHE A 615 13.84 14.22 -27.59
CA PHE A 615 12.45 14.12 -27.18
C PHE A 615 11.96 12.66 -27.10
N LEU A 616 12.17 11.90 -28.18
CA LEU A 616 11.78 10.49 -28.24
C LEU A 616 12.54 9.61 -27.24
N LEU A 617 13.86 9.78 -27.14
CA LEU A 617 14.69 9.02 -26.22
C LEU A 617 14.30 9.31 -24.77
N HIS A 618 14.08 10.58 -24.40
CA HIS A 618 13.71 10.97 -23.08
C HIS A 618 12.34 10.41 -22.68
N GLY A 619 11.31 10.61 -23.50
CA GLY A 619 9.98 10.06 -23.27
C GLY A 619 9.96 8.52 -23.20
N THR A 620 10.68 7.85 -24.11
CA THR A 620 10.81 6.39 -24.11
C THR A 620 11.53 5.89 -22.86
N SER A 621 12.58 6.57 -22.42
CA SER A 621 13.34 6.21 -21.22
C SER A 621 12.48 6.34 -19.97
N ILE A 622 11.70 7.41 -19.83
CA ILE A 622 10.72 7.57 -18.75
C ILE A 622 9.73 6.41 -18.77
N PHE A 623 9.13 6.12 -19.92
CA PHE A 623 8.15 5.04 -20.07
C PHE A 623 8.72 3.69 -19.67
N VAL A 624 9.89 3.31 -20.20
CA VAL A 624 10.53 2.02 -19.93
C VAL A 624 10.94 1.92 -18.44
N PHE A 625 11.49 2.99 -17.89
CA PHE A 625 11.88 3.05 -16.49
C PHE A 625 10.68 2.79 -15.57
N TYR A 626 9.60 3.54 -15.73
CA TYR A 626 8.41 3.35 -14.89
C TYR A 626 7.72 2.02 -15.15
N ALA A 627 7.67 1.54 -16.39
CA ALA A 627 7.11 0.22 -16.71
C ALA A 627 7.87 -0.90 -15.99
N ALA A 628 9.21 -0.86 -16.02
CA ALA A 628 10.04 -1.87 -15.40
C ALA A 628 9.89 -1.88 -13.86
N PHE A 629 10.04 -0.73 -13.20
CA PHE A 629 10.04 -0.69 -11.74
C PHE A 629 8.64 -0.79 -11.12
N THR A 630 7.61 -0.31 -11.80
CA THR A 630 6.21 -0.54 -11.40
C THR A 630 5.83 -2.02 -11.60
N PHE A 631 6.35 -2.67 -12.65
CA PHE A 631 6.17 -4.10 -12.81
C PHE A 631 6.81 -4.90 -11.68
N VAL A 632 8.05 -4.58 -11.26
CA VAL A 632 8.71 -5.19 -10.11
C VAL A 632 7.87 -4.99 -8.85
N TYR A 633 7.33 -3.79 -8.64
CA TYR A 633 6.46 -3.46 -7.52
C TYR A 633 5.22 -4.38 -7.43
N TYR A 634 4.55 -4.65 -8.55
CA TYR A 634 3.35 -5.48 -8.56
C TYR A 634 3.60 -6.98 -8.69
N ALA A 635 4.72 -7.38 -9.30
CA ALA A 635 4.99 -8.78 -9.60
C ALA A 635 5.67 -9.54 -8.46
N SER A 636 6.37 -8.85 -7.56
CA SER A 636 7.18 -9.48 -6.53
C SER A 636 6.92 -8.87 -5.14
N GLU A 637 6.37 -9.67 -4.23
CA GLU A 637 6.22 -9.25 -2.82
C GLU A 637 7.58 -8.94 -2.17
N GLN A 638 8.63 -9.67 -2.53
CA GLN A 638 9.96 -9.51 -1.97
C GLN A 638 10.66 -8.21 -2.44
N TRP A 639 10.48 -7.83 -3.71
CA TRP A 639 11.17 -6.70 -4.34
C TRP A 639 10.28 -5.46 -4.52
N ALA A 640 9.02 -5.53 -4.07
CA ALA A 640 8.04 -4.45 -4.20
C ALA A 640 8.56 -3.12 -3.65
N THR A 641 9.12 -3.15 -2.43
CA THR A 641 9.66 -1.95 -1.78
C THR A 641 10.79 -1.30 -2.59
N ILE A 642 11.68 -2.10 -3.17
CA ILE A 642 12.77 -1.58 -4.02
C ILE A 642 12.18 -0.98 -5.29
N GLY A 643 11.23 -1.66 -5.95
CA GLY A 643 10.62 -1.18 -7.18
C GLY A 643 9.95 0.19 -7.02
N ILE A 644 9.14 0.35 -5.97
CA ILE A 644 8.45 1.62 -5.72
C ILE A 644 9.44 2.75 -5.35
N MET A 645 10.47 2.45 -4.56
CA MET A 645 11.48 3.44 -4.18
C MET A 645 12.30 3.90 -5.39
N ILE A 646 12.74 2.98 -6.25
CA ILE A 646 13.43 3.35 -7.49
C ILE A 646 12.53 4.24 -8.37
N GLY A 647 11.27 3.86 -8.55
CA GLY A 647 10.32 4.66 -9.32
C GLY A 647 10.11 6.06 -8.75
N ALA A 648 9.93 6.17 -7.43
CA ALA A 648 9.69 7.45 -6.77
C ALA A 648 10.90 8.38 -6.76
N PHE A 649 12.09 7.87 -6.47
CA PHE A 649 13.30 8.71 -6.43
C PHE A 649 13.92 8.97 -7.81
N GLY A 650 13.59 8.15 -8.80
CA GLY A 650 14.02 8.37 -10.18
C GLY A 650 13.45 9.62 -10.84
N CYS A 651 12.34 10.13 -10.31
CA CYS A 651 11.69 11.33 -10.86
C CYS A 651 12.60 12.56 -10.78
N GLY A 652 13.32 12.77 -9.69
CA GLY A 652 14.17 13.95 -9.50
C GLY A 652 15.22 14.13 -10.60
N THR A 653 15.71 13.04 -11.18
CA THR A 653 16.69 13.05 -12.27
C THR A 653 16.03 12.96 -13.65
N LEU A 654 15.06 12.04 -13.83
CA LEU A 654 14.41 11.84 -15.14
C LEU A 654 13.53 13.01 -15.57
N PHE A 655 13.02 13.82 -14.63
CA PHE A 655 12.18 14.98 -14.92
C PHE A 655 12.97 16.30 -14.79
N ARG A 656 14.27 16.28 -15.03
CA ARG A 656 15.03 17.51 -15.21
C ARG A 656 14.76 18.09 -16.58
N PRO A 657 14.43 19.38 -16.65
CA PRO A 657 14.29 20.07 -17.93
C PRO A 657 15.64 20.12 -18.65
N CYS A 658 15.58 20.23 -19.97
CA CYS A 658 16.76 20.53 -20.76
C CYS A 658 17.19 21.96 -20.52
N GLU A 659 18.34 22.19 -19.91
CA GLU A 659 18.91 23.51 -19.77
C GLU A 659 19.57 23.90 -21.10
N ASN A 660 19.02 24.89 -21.78
CA ASN A 660 19.60 25.43 -23.00
C ASN A 660 20.96 26.04 -22.67
N HIS A 661 22.01 25.59 -23.39
CA HIS A 661 23.34 26.21 -23.48
C HIS A 661 24.28 26.17 -22.28
N VAL A 662 24.05 25.40 -21.27
CA VAL A 662 25.18 25.06 -20.38
C VAL A 662 26.04 24.06 -21.14
N GLU A 663 27.14 24.51 -21.71
CA GLU A 663 28.23 23.61 -22.05
C GLU A 663 28.41 22.69 -20.87
N LEU A 664 28.48 21.39 -21.13
CA LEU A 664 28.70 20.34 -20.13
C LEU A 664 30.01 20.66 -19.39
N SER A 665 29.96 21.66 -18.53
CA SER A 665 31.09 22.03 -17.71
C SER A 665 31.24 20.96 -16.64
N ALA A 666 32.47 20.63 -16.28
CA ALA A 666 32.79 19.77 -15.17
C ALA A 666 32.02 20.17 -13.88
N ALA A 667 31.61 21.44 -13.78
CA ALA A 667 30.79 21.97 -12.70
C ALA A 667 29.33 21.45 -12.71
N ALA A 668 28.71 21.24 -13.89
CA ALA A 668 27.38 20.67 -13.98
C ALA A 668 27.39 19.20 -13.54
N TYR A 669 28.40 18.42 -13.96
CA TYR A 669 28.58 17.05 -13.46
C TYR A 669 28.86 17.02 -11.97
N ALA A 670 29.67 17.91 -11.43
CA ALA A 670 29.93 18.02 -9.99
C ALA A 670 28.65 18.32 -9.18
N GLY A 671 27.72 19.11 -9.74
CA GLY A 671 26.40 19.33 -9.16
C GLY A 671 25.59 18.04 -9.08
N HIS A 672 25.55 17.25 -10.15
CA HIS A 672 24.85 15.96 -10.16
C HIS A 672 25.42 14.96 -9.16
N TYR A 673 26.74 14.89 -9.00
CA TYR A 673 27.34 14.03 -7.98
C TYR A 673 27.05 14.48 -6.55
N LYS A 674 26.95 15.79 -6.30
CA LYS A 674 26.56 16.34 -5.00
C LYS A 674 25.13 15.98 -4.62
N ASP A 675 24.22 15.92 -5.59
CA ASP A 675 22.83 15.50 -5.36
C ASP A 675 22.70 14.00 -5.04
N ILE A 676 23.69 13.17 -5.40
CA ILE A 676 23.71 11.73 -5.13
C ILE A 676 24.38 11.43 -3.77
N ALA A 677 25.35 12.24 -3.38
CA ALA A 677 26.07 12.07 -2.11
C ALA A 677 25.24 12.53 -0.93
#